data_5997dbfeb4839923d441d4439315714d
#
_entry.id   5997dbfeb4839923d441d4439315714d
#
_cell.length_a   1.000
_cell.length_b   1.000
_cell.length_c   1.000
_cell.angle_alpha   90.00
_cell.angle_beta   90.00
_cell.angle_gamma   90.00
#
_symmetry.space_group_name_H-M   'P 1'
#
loop_
_entity.id
_entity.type
_entity.pdbx_description
1 polymer ?
#
loop_
_entity_poly.entity_id
_entity_poly.type
_entity_poly.pdbx_seq_one_letter_code
_entity_poly.pdbx_strand_id
1 'polypeptide(L)'
;MVNAFTLKEKKLIVDYIESKSIKVVESIDIDKKTITYSKDLKGKTITTLLGDEEITRAYILTRLVNELGYSIENIELEHEYTAGRPHTNTSIIDIIVRDKNNDAFLFIEVKSPEECASIDKDKTIEEQLFKVAGMERTEGHKVKYLMLYTLDINGTDITDDCMIIDSNDFSVFSDWEVSRDYLTEIPEGYGAAKKVPYVKGSRKDLITNFSHELLDYIQEDLHNVLWGGGGTDDNDVFSSLTNLILAKIEDEEEKGNGDTYDFQTLSFETQETLYSRINALYRRALKEKLNIADDEQIGKSHVVDTNKFSISKLKYTVQALERYSFIDGKNSLSGKDILGDFFEGIIRTGFKQSKGQFFTHVNIVKFMLWGVQADKLAIDRINNDKEIPYMIDPSAGSGTFLIEYMKFITQNIKYRFRDKLDTNRAVKDKFESDWFYPDYRENKWAREYIYGSELNFNLGTATKVNMILHGDGSTNIFVGAQKGDGLLPFNEYIKESAPNALNKEFDDKHYTQKVNGQFDLILTNPPFSVSLDNDTKKKVGKSFLFGEKKNSENLFIERYYQLLKDGGRLAVVLPESVFDTTENKYIRLFLYKYFKIKAIVSLPQKTFAPYTNTKTSILFAQKKTDAEIEAYIKEWNEISKEYAQIKTRVENLVAVKEGKKKRRGLPSIKDLTESQEREILDNFLKAYLQDKDSELTNEELMDKYAEEIDSLCKHDKDLEKEFGFANTWWVFEEVAKKIEYPIFMAEVDNIGYKRSKRGEKPQPNDLYREVGGKVLVDDGVKETVLDYIREIQW
;
A
#
# COMPACT_ATOMS: atom_id res chain seq x y z
N MET A 1 -4.53 -20.22 -7.68
CA MET A 1 -5.23 -21.52 -7.76
C MET A 1 -4.39 -22.49 -6.95
N VAL A 2 -4.99 -23.09 -5.91
CA VAL A 2 -4.42 -24.32 -5.35
C VAL A 2 -4.34 -25.26 -6.53
N ASN A 3 -3.15 -25.74 -6.86
CA ASN A 3 -2.94 -26.50 -8.08
C ASN A 3 -3.40 -27.93 -7.88
N ALA A 4 -3.75 -28.62 -8.96
CA ALA A 4 -3.90 -30.06 -9.00
C ALA A 4 -2.65 -30.72 -8.40
N PHE A 5 -2.81 -31.87 -7.74
CA PHE A 5 -1.68 -32.58 -7.15
C PHE A 5 -0.56 -32.81 -8.15
N THR A 6 0.65 -32.45 -7.77
CA THR A 6 1.85 -32.83 -8.50
C THR A 6 2.05 -34.36 -8.49
N LEU A 7 2.79 -34.87 -9.44
CA LEU A 7 3.11 -36.30 -9.48
C LEU A 7 3.81 -36.79 -8.19
N LYS A 8 4.57 -35.92 -7.54
CA LYS A 8 5.26 -36.22 -6.27
C LYS A 8 4.27 -36.36 -5.12
N GLU A 9 3.29 -35.46 -5.05
CA GLU A 9 2.23 -35.49 -4.04
C GLU A 9 1.30 -36.70 -4.22
N LYS A 10 0.92 -36.99 -5.46
CA LYS A 10 0.16 -38.23 -5.76
C LYS A 10 0.89 -39.47 -5.29
N LYS A 11 2.19 -39.57 -5.55
CA LYS A 11 3.00 -40.70 -5.06
C LYS A 11 3.05 -40.77 -3.54
N LEU A 12 3.19 -39.62 -2.86
CA LEU A 12 3.19 -39.56 -1.40
C LEU A 12 1.89 -40.11 -0.82
N ILE A 13 0.73 -39.71 -1.38
CA ILE A 13 -0.58 -40.24 -0.94
C ILE A 13 -0.70 -41.74 -1.23
N VAL A 14 -0.28 -42.18 -2.41
CA VAL A 14 -0.33 -43.62 -2.77
C VAL A 14 0.57 -44.43 -1.88
N ASP A 15 1.80 -43.99 -1.60
CA ASP A 15 2.72 -44.66 -0.69
C ASP A 15 2.11 -44.82 0.74
N TYR A 16 1.40 -43.74 1.18
CA TYR A 16 0.68 -43.82 2.45
C TYR A 16 -0.42 -44.88 2.41
N ILE A 17 -1.28 -44.89 1.37
CA ILE A 17 -2.37 -45.85 1.21
C ILE A 17 -1.83 -47.31 1.17
N GLU A 18 -0.78 -47.51 0.39
CA GLU A 18 -0.17 -48.85 0.24
C GLU A 18 0.53 -49.35 1.50
N SER A 19 0.99 -48.43 2.36
CA SER A 19 1.66 -48.78 3.62
C SER A 19 0.72 -49.37 4.68
N LYS A 20 -0.62 -49.23 4.54
CA LYS A 20 -1.58 -49.62 5.55
C LYS A 20 -1.93 -51.11 5.51
N SER A 21 -2.22 -51.65 6.69
CA SER A 21 -2.46 -53.07 6.87
C SER A 21 -3.82 -53.54 6.36
N ILE A 22 -4.87 -52.73 6.59
CA ILE A 22 -6.22 -53.03 6.10
C ILE A 22 -6.36 -52.40 4.72
N LYS A 23 -6.55 -53.24 3.70
CA LYS A 23 -6.65 -52.78 2.29
C LYS A 23 -8.04 -52.26 1.98
N VAL A 24 -8.22 -50.99 2.08
CA VAL A 24 -9.44 -50.26 1.63
C VAL A 24 -9.39 -50.08 0.12
N VAL A 25 -8.21 -49.88 -0.44
CA VAL A 25 -7.90 -49.81 -1.86
C VAL A 25 -7.17 -51.08 -2.28
N GLU A 26 -7.72 -51.86 -3.19
CA GLU A 26 -7.09 -53.08 -3.73
C GLU A 26 -5.96 -52.79 -4.70
N SER A 27 -6.14 -51.77 -5.56
CA SER A 27 -5.11 -51.34 -6.49
C SER A 27 -5.29 -49.87 -6.86
N ILE A 28 -4.16 -49.19 -7.06
CA ILE A 28 -4.11 -47.82 -7.56
C ILE A 28 -3.00 -47.71 -8.62
N ASP A 29 -3.35 -47.23 -9.80
CA ASP A 29 -2.46 -47.08 -10.94
C ASP A 29 -2.52 -45.65 -11.45
N ILE A 30 -1.50 -44.88 -11.08
CA ILE A 30 -1.41 -43.43 -11.46
C ILE A 30 -1.25 -43.29 -12.97
N ASP A 31 -0.52 -44.20 -13.63
CA ASP A 31 -0.25 -44.09 -15.05
C ASP A 31 -1.48 -44.42 -15.90
N LYS A 32 -2.21 -45.45 -15.50
CA LYS A 32 -3.50 -45.81 -16.13
C LYS A 32 -4.68 -44.99 -15.64
N LYS A 33 -4.47 -44.19 -14.62
CA LYS A 33 -5.51 -43.37 -13.97
C LYS A 33 -6.69 -44.21 -13.48
N THR A 34 -6.43 -45.31 -12.80
CA THR A 34 -7.47 -46.20 -12.27
C THR A 34 -7.24 -46.51 -10.80
N ILE A 35 -8.33 -46.63 -10.06
CA ILE A 35 -8.37 -47.06 -8.67
C ILE A 35 -9.43 -48.13 -8.50
N THR A 36 -9.14 -49.14 -7.69
CA THR A 36 -10.08 -50.21 -7.37
C THR A 36 -10.20 -50.31 -5.85
N TYR A 37 -11.39 -50.16 -5.35
CA TYR A 37 -11.71 -50.25 -3.94
C TYR A 37 -11.99 -51.70 -3.50
N SER A 38 -11.88 -51.93 -2.22
CA SER A 38 -12.20 -53.26 -1.60
C SER A 38 -13.68 -53.56 -1.80
N LYS A 39 -13.96 -54.83 -1.99
CA LYS A 39 -15.34 -55.39 -2.08
C LYS A 39 -16.11 -55.36 -0.76
N ASP A 40 -15.41 -55.13 0.33
CA ASP A 40 -16.01 -55.00 1.66
C ASP A 40 -16.66 -53.65 1.89
N LEU A 41 -16.37 -52.64 1.04
CA LEU A 41 -17.09 -51.37 1.00
C LEU A 41 -18.44 -51.58 0.36
N LYS A 42 -19.45 -50.90 0.90
CA LYS A 42 -20.79 -50.86 0.28
C LYS A 42 -20.83 -49.72 -0.78
N GLY A 43 -21.70 -49.85 -1.77
CA GLY A 43 -21.99 -48.80 -2.80
C GLY A 43 -21.60 -49.17 -4.20
N LYS A 44 -21.64 -48.18 -5.10
CA LYS A 44 -21.82 -48.36 -6.52
C LYS A 44 -20.57 -48.67 -7.32
N THR A 45 -19.40 -48.24 -6.90
CA THR A 45 -18.23 -48.24 -7.77
C THR A 45 -17.01 -48.89 -7.15
N ILE A 46 -16.66 -50.06 -7.69
CA ILE A 46 -15.48 -50.80 -7.28
C ILE A 46 -14.22 -50.30 -8.02
N THR A 47 -14.40 -49.81 -9.26
CA THR A 47 -13.29 -49.25 -10.07
C THR A 47 -13.71 -47.97 -10.68
N THR A 48 -12.94 -46.93 -10.51
CA THR A 48 -13.19 -45.58 -11.03
C THR A 48 -12.00 -45.00 -11.75
N LEU A 49 -12.25 -43.87 -12.48
CA LEU A 49 -11.17 -43.07 -13.07
C LEU A 49 -10.51 -42.23 -11.96
N LEU A 50 -9.18 -42.34 -11.84
CA LEU A 50 -8.42 -41.66 -10.81
C LEU A 50 -8.24 -40.19 -11.13
N GLY A 51 -8.97 -39.33 -10.42
CA GLY A 51 -8.77 -37.87 -10.35
C GLY A 51 -8.22 -37.46 -9.01
N ASP A 52 -7.99 -36.16 -8.79
CA ASP A 52 -7.45 -35.64 -7.53
C ASP A 52 -8.45 -35.77 -6.39
N GLU A 53 -9.74 -35.61 -6.66
CA GLU A 53 -10.83 -35.87 -5.72
C GLU A 53 -10.86 -37.35 -5.31
N GLU A 54 -10.70 -38.27 -6.27
CA GLU A 54 -10.69 -39.69 -6.02
C GLU A 54 -9.47 -40.13 -5.18
N ILE A 55 -8.30 -39.52 -5.40
CA ILE A 55 -7.10 -39.72 -4.56
C ILE A 55 -7.37 -39.23 -3.13
N THR A 56 -8.00 -38.06 -2.98
CA THR A 56 -8.40 -37.50 -1.68
C THR A 56 -9.41 -38.43 -0.98
N ARG A 57 -10.38 -38.96 -1.70
CA ARG A 57 -11.36 -39.95 -1.20
C ARG A 57 -10.67 -41.25 -0.74
N ALA A 58 -9.74 -41.77 -1.51
CA ALA A 58 -8.97 -42.97 -1.15
C ALA A 58 -8.13 -42.78 0.14
N TYR A 59 -7.56 -41.59 0.29
CA TYR A 59 -6.80 -41.25 1.48
C TYR A 59 -7.68 -41.24 2.73
N ILE A 60 -8.80 -40.52 2.74
CA ILE A 60 -9.67 -40.44 3.91
C ILE A 60 -10.29 -41.82 4.23
N LEU A 61 -10.71 -42.59 3.24
CA LEU A 61 -11.23 -43.95 3.46
C LEU A 61 -10.19 -44.85 4.13
N THR A 62 -8.94 -44.79 3.65
CA THR A 62 -7.83 -45.57 4.22
C THR A 62 -7.60 -45.18 5.67
N ARG A 63 -7.66 -43.90 5.97
CA ARG A 63 -7.47 -43.37 7.32
C ARG A 63 -8.63 -43.69 8.25
N LEU A 64 -9.88 -43.57 7.81
CA LEU A 64 -11.08 -43.94 8.60
C LEU A 64 -10.96 -45.35 9.13
N VAL A 65 -10.51 -46.27 8.28
CA VAL A 65 -10.41 -47.69 8.66
C VAL A 65 -9.16 -48.02 9.47
N ASN A 66 -7.99 -47.51 9.04
CA ASN A 66 -6.71 -47.94 9.65
C ASN A 66 -6.28 -47.15 10.88
N GLU A 67 -6.76 -45.92 11.02
CA GLU A 67 -6.32 -45.02 12.08
C GLU A 67 -7.47 -44.55 12.98
N LEU A 68 -8.67 -44.35 12.41
CA LEU A 68 -9.81 -43.81 13.16
C LEU A 68 -10.78 -44.90 13.65
N GLY A 69 -10.51 -46.19 13.37
CA GLY A 69 -11.21 -47.32 13.97
C GLY A 69 -12.62 -47.62 13.44
N TYR A 70 -12.95 -47.18 12.26
CA TYR A 70 -14.22 -47.49 11.62
C TYR A 70 -14.16 -48.83 10.88
N SER A 71 -15.23 -49.63 10.96
CA SER A 71 -15.31 -50.88 10.21
C SER A 71 -15.59 -50.58 8.72
N ILE A 72 -14.80 -51.21 7.85
CA ILE A 72 -14.95 -51.09 6.39
C ILE A 72 -16.37 -51.46 5.92
N GLU A 73 -17.01 -52.43 6.54
CA GLU A 73 -18.35 -52.92 6.22
C GLU A 73 -19.47 -51.88 6.53
N ASN A 74 -19.14 -50.85 7.33
CA ASN A 74 -20.05 -49.77 7.71
C ASN A 74 -19.87 -48.55 6.84
N ILE A 75 -18.99 -48.58 5.84
CA ILE A 75 -18.72 -47.47 4.94
C ILE A 75 -19.40 -47.71 3.59
N GLU A 76 -20.14 -46.74 3.13
CA GLU A 76 -20.86 -46.73 1.88
C GLU A 76 -20.40 -45.59 0.98
N LEU A 77 -20.12 -45.90 -0.30
CA LEU A 77 -19.61 -44.94 -1.29
C LEU A 77 -20.73 -44.56 -2.28
N GLU A 78 -20.73 -43.27 -2.67
CA GLU A 78 -21.59 -42.74 -3.74
C GLU A 78 -23.06 -43.12 -3.60
N HIS A 79 -23.64 -42.90 -2.43
CA HIS A 79 -25.06 -43.20 -2.20
C HIS A 79 -25.95 -42.19 -2.94
N GLU A 80 -26.89 -42.72 -3.76
CA GLU A 80 -27.78 -41.93 -4.57
C GLU A 80 -29.16 -41.74 -3.89
N TYR A 81 -29.58 -40.49 -3.76
CA TYR A 81 -30.90 -40.11 -3.34
C TYR A 81 -31.73 -39.59 -4.51
N THR A 82 -32.97 -40.05 -4.66
CA THR A 82 -33.89 -39.60 -5.71
C THR A 82 -35.06 -38.83 -5.11
N ALA A 83 -35.27 -37.60 -5.58
CA ALA A 83 -36.38 -36.75 -5.15
C ALA A 83 -37.26 -36.26 -6.33
N GLY A 84 -38.56 -36.03 -6.05
CA GLY A 84 -39.53 -35.49 -7.03
C GLY A 84 -40.48 -36.52 -7.59
N ARG A 85 -41.58 -36.02 -8.25
CA ARG A 85 -42.55 -36.87 -8.98
C ARG A 85 -42.69 -36.32 -10.41
N PRO A 86 -42.25 -37.07 -11.42
CA PRO A 86 -41.47 -38.31 -11.41
C PRO A 86 -40.04 -38.06 -10.86
N HIS A 87 -39.39 -39.04 -10.29
CA HIS A 87 -38.01 -38.97 -9.72
C HIS A 87 -37.00 -38.44 -10.75
N THR A 88 -36.83 -37.12 -10.81
CA THR A 88 -36.07 -36.43 -11.85
C THR A 88 -34.79 -35.81 -11.33
N ASN A 89 -34.65 -35.64 -10.01
CA ASN A 89 -33.43 -35.05 -9.38
C ASN A 89 -32.72 -36.11 -8.57
N THR A 90 -31.48 -36.40 -8.92
CA THR A 90 -30.60 -37.28 -8.20
C THR A 90 -29.56 -36.43 -7.46
N SER A 91 -29.37 -36.69 -6.19
CA SER A 91 -28.27 -36.14 -5.37
C SER A 91 -27.41 -37.27 -4.85
N ILE A 92 -26.12 -37.11 -4.85
CA ILE A 92 -25.15 -38.14 -4.43
C ILE A 92 -24.33 -37.57 -3.29
N ILE A 93 -23.99 -38.41 -2.31
CA ILE A 93 -23.02 -38.12 -1.25
C ILE A 93 -21.82 -39.05 -1.41
N ASP A 94 -20.62 -38.54 -1.28
CA ASP A 94 -19.40 -39.29 -1.55
C ASP A 94 -19.19 -40.48 -0.61
N ILE A 95 -19.32 -40.25 0.72
CA ILE A 95 -19.08 -41.26 1.72
C ILE A 95 -20.12 -41.16 2.85
N ILE A 96 -20.69 -42.29 3.23
CA ILE A 96 -21.47 -42.44 4.46
C ILE A 96 -20.78 -43.45 5.37
N VAL A 97 -20.51 -43.08 6.64
CA VAL A 97 -20.13 -44.00 7.67
C VAL A 97 -21.35 -44.24 8.55
N ARG A 98 -21.85 -45.50 8.57
CA ARG A 98 -23.05 -45.87 9.33
C ARG A 98 -22.70 -46.40 10.71
N ASP A 99 -23.55 -46.13 11.67
CA ASP A 99 -23.44 -46.71 13.01
C ASP A 99 -24.15 -48.10 13.10
N LYS A 100 -24.12 -48.69 14.28
CA LYS A 100 -24.78 -50.00 14.55
C LYS A 100 -26.33 -49.99 14.36
N ASN A 101 -26.95 -48.82 14.33
CA ASN A 101 -28.40 -48.68 14.09
C ASN A 101 -28.67 -48.41 12.65
N ASN A 102 -27.68 -48.44 11.79
CA ASN A 102 -27.77 -48.03 10.37
C ASN A 102 -28.03 -46.52 10.15
N ASP A 103 -27.84 -45.70 11.20
CA ASP A 103 -27.92 -44.26 11.08
C ASP A 103 -26.61 -43.73 10.48
N ALA A 104 -26.64 -42.60 9.75
CA ALA A 104 -25.47 -41.96 9.18
C ALA A 104 -24.69 -41.25 10.31
N PHE A 105 -23.56 -41.79 10.72
CA PHE A 105 -22.70 -41.19 11.72
C PHE A 105 -21.84 -40.05 11.13
N LEU A 106 -21.18 -40.29 9.97
CA LEU A 106 -20.49 -39.28 9.18
C LEU A 106 -21.11 -39.25 7.77
N PHE A 107 -21.40 -38.07 7.33
CA PHE A 107 -21.93 -37.75 5.99
C PHE A 107 -20.92 -36.86 5.31
N ILE A 108 -20.10 -37.40 4.38
CA ILE A 108 -18.88 -36.77 3.94
C ILE A 108 -18.97 -36.42 2.46
N GLU A 109 -18.78 -35.16 2.15
CA GLU A 109 -18.53 -34.65 0.80
C GLU A 109 -17.03 -34.40 0.66
N VAL A 110 -16.39 -34.99 -0.34
CA VAL A 110 -14.97 -34.89 -0.60
C VAL A 110 -14.71 -33.93 -1.75
N LYS A 111 -13.71 -33.11 -1.62
CA LYS A 111 -13.19 -32.25 -2.70
C LYS A 111 -11.69 -32.36 -2.79
N SER A 112 -11.15 -32.27 -4.01
CA SER A 112 -9.71 -32.07 -4.16
C SER A 112 -9.32 -30.71 -3.56
N PRO A 113 -8.06 -30.49 -3.17
CA PRO A 113 -7.61 -29.17 -2.69
C PRO A 113 -7.89 -28.04 -3.67
N GLU A 114 -7.70 -28.27 -4.97
CA GLU A 114 -7.97 -27.31 -6.04
C GLU A 114 -9.45 -26.96 -6.12
N GLU A 115 -10.32 -27.95 -6.09
CA GLU A 115 -11.77 -27.74 -6.07
C GLU A 115 -12.23 -27.05 -4.80
N CYS A 116 -11.77 -27.51 -3.63
CA CYS A 116 -12.12 -26.93 -2.34
C CYS A 116 -11.73 -25.44 -2.23
N ALA A 117 -10.65 -25.03 -2.91
CA ALA A 117 -10.25 -23.64 -2.98
C ALA A 117 -11.09 -22.79 -3.97
N SER A 118 -11.78 -23.40 -4.91
CA SER A 118 -12.51 -22.70 -5.99
C SER A 118 -14.02 -22.72 -5.86
N ILE A 119 -14.58 -23.59 -5.01
CA ILE A 119 -16.04 -23.74 -4.83
C ILE A 119 -16.61 -22.66 -3.91
N ASP A 120 -17.88 -22.36 -4.13
CA ASP A 120 -18.72 -21.71 -3.13
C ASP A 120 -19.04 -22.73 -2.01
N LYS A 121 -18.30 -22.59 -0.87
CA LYS A 121 -18.44 -23.54 0.25
C LYS A 121 -19.84 -23.54 0.85
N ASP A 122 -20.46 -22.37 0.99
CA ASP A 122 -21.80 -22.25 1.55
C ASP A 122 -22.81 -22.99 0.68
N LYS A 123 -22.76 -22.78 -0.62
CA LYS A 123 -23.60 -23.47 -1.56
C LYS A 123 -23.36 -24.99 -1.58
N THR A 124 -22.12 -25.41 -1.49
CA THR A 124 -21.77 -26.84 -1.42
C THR A 124 -22.32 -27.49 -0.15
N ILE A 125 -22.15 -26.82 1.01
CA ILE A 125 -22.68 -27.26 2.29
C ILE A 125 -24.21 -27.33 2.27
N GLU A 126 -24.88 -26.32 1.71
CA GLU A 126 -26.33 -26.29 1.56
C GLU A 126 -26.82 -27.43 0.67
N GLU A 127 -26.34 -27.50 -0.58
CA GLU A 127 -26.86 -28.37 -1.61
C GLU A 127 -26.39 -29.82 -1.46
N GLN A 128 -25.15 -30.07 -1.08
CA GLN A 128 -24.54 -31.40 -1.04
C GLN A 128 -24.54 -32.05 0.37
N LEU A 129 -24.59 -31.25 1.44
CA LEU A 129 -24.64 -31.79 2.80
C LEU A 129 -26.03 -31.65 3.43
N PHE A 130 -26.52 -30.44 3.70
CA PHE A 130 -27.78 -30.25 4.42
C PHE A 130 -29.01 -30.77 3.64
N LYS A 131 -29.06 -30.50 2.34
CA LYS A 131 -30.18 -30.97 1.49
C LYS A 131 -30.20 -32.49 1.39
N VAL A 132 -29.07 -33.12 1.18
CA VAL A 132 -28.93 -34.57 1.05
C VAL A 132 -29.16 -35.27 2.39
N ALA A 133 -28.66 -34.70 3.49
CA ALA A 133 -28.98 -35.16 4.84
C ALA A 133 -30.51 -35.08 5.15
N GLY A 134 -31.19 -34.07 4.60
CA GLY A 134 -32.65 -33.98 4.67
C GLY A 134 -33.35 -35.15 3.97
N MET A 135 -32.79 -35.66 2.86
CA MET A 135 -33.28 -36.83 2.17
C MET A 135 -33.06 -38.11 3.00
N GLU A 136 -31.89 -38.33 3.58
CA GLU A 136 -31.58 -39.43 4.48
C GLU A 136 -32.56 -39.47 5.66
N ARG A 137 -32.86 -38.31 6.26
CA ARG A 137 -33.85 -38.21 7.35
C ARG A 137 -35.25 -38.55 6.91
N THR A 138 -35.62 -38.29 5.63
CA THR A 138 -36.94 -38.65 5.06
C THR A 138 -37.07 -40.16 4.88
N GLU A 139 -35.95 -40.87 4.69
CA GLU A 139 -35.90 -42.34 4.64
C GLU A 139 -35.93 -42.98 6.05
N GLY A 140 -35.91 -42.16 7.10
CA GLY A 140 -36.06 -42.60 8.47
C GLY A 140 -34.76 -42.81 9.23
N HIS A 141 -33.63 -42.44 8.65
CA HIS A 141 -32.29 -42.51 9.28
C HIS A 141 -31.91 -41.17 9.89
N LYS A 142 -31.09 -41.19 10.93
CA LYS A 142 -30.50 -39.99 11.52
C LYS A 142 -29.16 -39.69 10.87
N VAL A 143 -28.81 -38.42 10.83
CA VAL A 143 -27.49 -37.95 10.41
C VAL A 143 -26.87 -37.22 11.58
N LYS A 144 -25.67 -37.62 12.04
CA LYS A 144 -25.03 -36.98 13.18
C LYS A 144 -24.07 -35.87 12.78
N TYR A 145 -23.14 -36.15 11.89
CA TYR A 145 -22.16 -35.18 11.43
C TYR A 145 -22.20 -35.01 9.92
N LEU A 146 -22.23 -33.77 9.46
CA LEU A 146 -22.04 -33.38 8.07
C LEU A 146 -20.57 -32.90 7.91
N MET A 147 -19.82 -33.44 6.98
CA MET A 147 -18.43 -33.13 6.80
C MET A 147 -18.11 -32.76 5.34
N LEU A 148 -17.57 -31.56 5.13
CA LEU A 148 -16.86 -31.21 3.92
C LEU A 148 -15.38 -31.51 4.18
N TYR A 149 -14.77 -32.31 3.31
CA TYR A 149 -13.42 -32.83 3.50
C TYR A 149 -12.52 -32.55 2.32
N THR A 150 -11.31 -32.13 2.60
CA THR A 150 -10.17 -32.13 1.70
C THR A 150 -8.90 -32.48 2.49
N LEU A 151 -7.75 -32.49 1.87
CA LEU A 151 -6.46 -32.67 2.53
C LEU A 151 -5.49 -31.53 2.16
N ASP A 152 -4.51 -31.33 3.03
CA ASP A 152 -3.40 -30.41 2.79
C ASP A 152 -2.07 -31.15 2.82
N ILE A 153 -1.12 -30.78 1.98
CA ILE A 153 0.20 -31.39 1.88
C ILE A 153 1.26 -30.33 2.10
N ASN A 154 2.03 -30.50 3.17
CA ASN A 154 3.16 -29.64 3.49
C ASN A 154 4.45 -30.46 3.48
N GLY A 155 5.19 -30.40 2.38
CA GLY A 155 6.42 -31.18 2.18
C GLY A 155 6.19 -32.68 2.08
N THR A 156 6.34 -33.42 3.18
CA THR A 156 6.09 -34.86 3.31
C THR A 156 4.90 -35.18 4.20
N ASP A 157 4.31 -34.18 4.83
CA ASP A 157 3.22 -34.36 5.79
C ASP A 157 1.87 -34.15 5.08
N ILE A 158 0.97 -35.12 5.24
CA ILE A 158 -0.41 -35.04 4.77
C ILE A 158 -1.28 -34.83 6.00
N THR A 159 -2.13 -33.79 5.95
CA THR A 159 -3.04 -33.43 7.03
C THR A 159 -4.48 -33.33 6.54
N ASP A 160 -5.45 -33.65 7.41
CA ASP A 160 -6.86 -33.44 7.11
C ASP A 160 -7.17 -31.94 7.15
N ASP A 161 -7.94 -31.49 6.18
CA ASP A 161 -8.63 -30.21 6.22
C ASP A 161 -10.13 -30.47 6.09
N CYS A 162 -10.87 -30.31 7.19
CA CYS A 162 -12.29 -30.65 7.22
C CYS A 162 -13.12 -29.64 8.04
N MET A 163 -14.34 -29.44 7.57
CA MET A 163 -15.40 -28.74 8.30
C MET A 163 -16.44 -29.77 8.70
N ILE A 164 -16.62 -30.00 10.00
CA ILE A 164 -17.56 -30.97 10.53
C ILE A 164 -18.66 -30.24 11.29
N ILE A 165 -19.89 -30.36 10.83
CA ILE A 165 -21.09 -29.74 11.40
C ILE A 165 -21.86 -30.79 12.20
N ASP A 166 -22.13 -30.52 13.48
CA ASP A 166 -23.02 -31.39 14.27
C ASP A 166 -24.48 -31.13 13.89
N SER A 167 -25.08 -32.13 13.28
CA SER A 167 -26.44 -32.03 12.78
C SER A 167 -27.51 -32.04 13.89
N ASN A 168 -27.11 -32.32 15.14
CA ASN A 168 -28.02 -32.16 16.30
C ASN A 168 -28.12 -30.67 16.69
N ASP A 169 -27.02 -29.92 16.53
CA ASP A 169 -27.00 -28.48 16.81
C ASP A 169 -27.62 -27.68 15.67
N PHE A 170 -27.42 -28.15 14.42
CA PHE A 170 -27.90 -27.49 13.21
C PHE A 170 -28.64 -28.48 12.30
N SER A 171 -29.96 -28.45 12.35
CA SER A 171 -30.77 -29.37 11.54
C SER A 171 -31.02 -28.88 10.09
N VAL A 172 -30.93 -27.58 9.85
CA VAL A 172 -31.11 -26.91 8.54
C VAL A 172 -29.98 -25.92 8.28
N PHE A 173 -29.73 -25.66 7.00
CA PHE A 173 -28.63 -24.77 6.60
C PHE A 173 -28.78 -23.35 7.15
N SER A 174 -30.00 -22.79 7.16
CA SER A 174 -30.26 -21.45 7.65
C SER A 174 -29.85 -21.23 9.11
N ASP A 175 -29.93 -22.26 9.95
CA ASP A 175 -29.53 -22.16 11.35
C ASP A 175 -28.00 -22.18 11.47
N TRP A 176 -27.35 -23.01 10.67
CA TRP A 176 -25.88 -23.07 10.60
C TRP A 176 -25.28 -21.83 9.95
N GLU A 177 -25.85 -21.30 8.89
CA GLU A 177 -25.38 -20.10 8.17
C GLU A 177 -25.22 -18.90 9.11
N VAL A 178 -26.09 -18.74 10.09
CA VAL A 178 -26.01 -17.67 11.11
C VAL A 178 -24.87 -17.91 12.09
N SER A 179 -24.70 -19.15 12.56
CA SER A 179 -23.68 -19.51 13.57
C SER A 179 -22.32 -19.78 12.97
N ARG A 180 -22.28 -20.48 11.82
CA ARG A 180 -21.06 -20.95 11.14
C ARG A 180 -20.13 -21.77 12.04
N ASP A 181 -20.70 -22.48 13.04
CA ASP A 181 -19.92 -23.35 13.91
C ASP A 181 -19.58 -24.66 13.21
N TYR A 182 -18.30 -25.05 13.31
CA TYR A 182 -17.84 -26.33 12.82
C TYR A 182 -16.70 -26.86 13.70
N LEU A 183 -16.49 -28.16 13.64
CA LEU A 183 -15.42 -28.91 14.29
C LEU A 183 -14.39 -29.31 13.24
N THR A 184 -13.15 -29.58 13.67
CA THR A 184 -12.02 -29.77 12.75
C THR A 184 -11.26 -31.07 12.95
N GLU A 185 -11.65 -31.89 13.93
CA GLU A 185 -11.04 -33.20 14.21
C GLU A 185 -12.07 -34.30 13.99
N ILE A 186 -11.75 -35.21 13.08
CA ILE A 186 -12.60 -36.35 12.77
C ILE A 186 -12.67 -37.26 14.00
N PRO A 187 -13.89 -37.66 14.44
CA PRO A 187 -13.99 -38.52 15.62
C PRO A 187 -13.26 -39.84 15.45
N GLU A 188 -12.60 -40.30 16.49
CA GLU A 188 -12.11 -41.69 16.56
C GLU A 188 -13.25 -42.62 16.88
N GLY A 189 -13.43 -43.63 16.05
CA GLY A 189 -14.58 -44.52 16.11
C GLY A 189 -15.89 -43.71 16.11
N TYR A 190 -16.82 -44.10 16.95
CA TYR A 190 -18.12 -43.40 17.06
C TYR A 190 -18.13 -42.34 18.19
N GLY A 191 -16.98 -41.73 18.46
CA GLY A 191 -16.77 -40.68 19.49
C GLY A 191 -17.38 -39.32 19.13
N ALA A 192 -16.88 -38.27 19.74
CA ALA A 192 -17.28 -36.88 19.49
C ALA A 192 -16.22 -36.15 18.67
N ALA A 193 -16.64 -35.43 17.69
CA ALA A 193 -15.79 -34.51 16.96
C ALA A 193 -15.37 -33.33 17.87
N LYS A 194 -14.18 -32.75 17.64
CA LYS A 194 -13.62 -31.67 18.45
C LYS A 194 -13.07 -30.58 17.57
N LYS A 195 -13.02 -29.37 18.07
CA LYS A 195 -12.21 -28.31 17.52
C LYS A 195 -10.92 -28.22 18.32
N VAL A 196 -9.79 -28.52 17.67
CA VAL A 196 -8.46 -28.37 18.27
C VAL A 196 -8.00 -26.95 18.07
N PRO A 197 -7.67 -26.19 19.13
CA PRO A 197 -7.16 -24.83 19.00
C PRO A 197 -5.76 -24.81 18.38
N TYR A 198 -5.44 -23.68 17.73
CA TYR A 198 -4.08 -23.38 17.28
C TYR A 198 -3.22 -22.99 18.49
N VAL A 199 -2.03 -23.60 18.61
CA VAL A 199 -1.09 -23.41 19.72
C VAL A 199 0.31 -23.22 19.16
N LYS A 200 0.97 -22.11 19.51
CA LYS A 200 2.30 -21.75 19.01
C LYS A 200 3.36 -22.80 19.33
N GLY A 201 4.13 -23.22 18.34
CA GLY A 201 5.18 -24.23 18.48
C GLY A 201 4.66 -25.66 18.65
N SER A 202 3.35 -25.90 18.56
CA SER A 202 2.75 -27.23 18.61
C SER A 202 2.64 -27.87 17.21
N ARG A 203 2.16 -29.13 17.18
CA ARG A 203 1.84 -29.79 15.89
C ARG A 203 0.72 -29.08 15.12
N LYS A 204 -0.18 -28.39 15.81
CA LYS A 204 -1.24 -27.55 15.23
C LYS A 204 -0.94 -26.06 15.45
N ASP A 205 0.16 -25.61 14.87
CA ASP A 205 0.54 -24.20 14.80
C ASP A 205 -0.02 -23.53 13.54
N LEU A 206 0.18 -22.23 13.42
CA LEU A 206 -0.21 -21.46 12.26
C LEU A 206 0.60 -21.86 11.01
N ILE A 207 -0.06 -21.85 9.87
CA ILE A 207 0.59 -22.13 8.59
C ILE A 207 1.44 -20.92 8.22
N THR A 208 2.72 -21.15 7.94
CA THR A 208 3.69 -20.12 7.56
C THR A 208 4.05 -20.14 6.08
N ASN A 209 3.63 -21.18 5.36
CA ASN A 209 3.99 -21.42 3.96
C ASN A 209 2.71 -21.50 3.12
N PHE A 210 2.42 -20.47 2.38
CA PHE A 210 1.24 -20.36 1.52
C PHE A 210 1.57 -19.68 0.20
N SER A 211 0.74 -19.94 -0.82
CA SER A 211 0.93 -19.41 -2.17
C SER A 211 0.19 -18.08 -2.39
N HIS A 212 0.59 -17.34 -3.44
CA HIS A 212 -0.15 -16.15 -3.89
C HIS A 212 -1.60 -16.48 -4.24
N GLU A 213 -1.81 -17.61 -4.92
CA GLU A 213 -3.14 -18.03 -5.36
C GLU A 213 -4.08 -18.28 -4.17
N LEU A 214 -3.56 -18.81 -3.06
CA LEU A 214 -4.34 -18.98 -1.84
C LEU A 214 -4.74 -17.64 -1.22
N LEU A 215 -3.83 -16.68 -1.19
CA LEU A 215 -4.13 -15.34 -0.66
C LEU A 215 -5.09 -14.56 -1.56
N ASP A 216 -4.95 -14.68 -2.87
CA ASP A 216 -5.90 -14.11 -3.83
C ASP A 216 -7.30 -14.70 -3.61
N TYR A 217 -7.39 -16.01 -3.39
CA TYR A 217 -8.64 -16.67 -3.05
C TYR A 217 -9.23 -16.16 -1.74
N ILE A 218 -8.45 -16.08 -0.67
CA ILE A 218 -8.91 -15.55 0.63
C ILE A 218 -9.38 -14.11 0.48
N GLN A 219 -8.66 -13.28 -0.29
CA GLN A 219 -9.05 -11.90 -0.57
C GLN A 219 -10.39 -11.83 -1.31
N GLU A 220 -10.58 -12.65 -2.34
CA GLU A 220 -11.80 -12.70 -3.12
C GLU A 220 -12.98 -13.23 -2.29
N ASP A 221 -12.77 -14.27 -1.49
CA ASP A 221 -13.76 -14.85 -0.59
C ASP A 221 -14.19 -13.84 0.48
N LEU A 222 -13.26 -13.22 1.18
CA LEU A 222 -13.54 -12.15 2.13
C LEU A 222 -14.27 -10.98 1.47
N HIS A 223 -13.84 -10.58 0.26
CA HIS A 223 -14.51 -9.54 -0.49
C HIS A 223 -15.97 -9.90 -0.74
N ASN A 224 -16.27 -11.06 -1.28
CA ASN A 224 -17.61 -11.49 -1.64
C ASN A 224 -18.53 -11.56 -0.43
N VAL A 225 -18.08 -12.10 0.69
CA VAL A 225 -18.89 -12.23 1.91
C VAL A 225 -19.07 -10.90 2.64
N LEU A 226 -18.02 -10.09 2.74
CA LEU A 226 -18.07 -8.86 3.52
C LEU A 226 -18.78 -7.72 2.79
N TRP A 227 -18.61 -7.63 1.47
CA TRP A 227 -19.28 -6.64 0.62
C TRP A 227 -20.61 -7.15 0.03
N GLY A 228 -20.83 -8.46 0.01
CA GLY A 228 -22.10 -9.06 -0.40
C GLY A 228 -23.22 -8.77 0.60
N GLY A 229 -24.40 -8.34 0.13
CA GLY A 229 -25.60 -8.21 0.97
C GLY A 229 -26.08 -6.79 1.30
N GLY A 230 -25.52 -5.74 0.70
CA GLY A 230 -26.07 -4.38 0.64
C GLY A 230 -26.39 -3.74 1.99
N GLY A 231 -25.58 -2.81 2.45
CA GLY A 231 -25.83 -2.00 3.66
C GLY A 231 -24.57 -1.60 4.42
N THR A 232 -23.41 -2.14 4.08
CA THR A 232 -22.11 -1.74 4.64
C THR A 232 -21.38 -0.84 3.65
N ASP A 233 -20.87 0.31 4.10
CA ASP A 233 -19.98 1.15 3.29
C ASP A 233 -18.64 0.40 3.12
N ASP A 234 -18.06 0.47 1.93
CA ASP A 234 -16.77 -0.13 1.64
C ASP A 234 -15.68 0.31 2.63
N ASN A 235 -15.72 1.56 3.10
CA ASN A 235 -14.78 2.06 4.10
C ASN A 235 -14.96 1.40 5.47
N ASP A 236 -16.18 1.04 5.86
CA ASP A 236 -16.44 0.36 7.13
C ASP A 236 -15.91 -1.08 7.09
N VAL A 237 -16.08 -1.76 5.96
CA VAL A 237 -15.52 -3.11 5.77
C VAL A 237 -14.00 -3.07 5.76
N PHE A 238 -13.42 -2.14 5.01
CA PHE A 238 -11.97 -1.93 4.95
C PHE A 238 -11.38 -1.67 6.35
N SER A 239 -11.98 -0.74 7.10
CA SER A 239 -11.51 -0.41 8.46
C SER A 239 -11.62 -1.62 9.39
N SER A 240 -12.73 -2.36 9.33
CA SER A 240 -12.93 -3.56 10.15
C SER A 240 -11.89 -4.64 9.83
N LEU A 241 -11.64 -4.90 8.54
CA LEU A 241 -10.65 -5.89 8.12
C LEU A 241 -9.23 -5.49 8.53
N THR A 242 -8.87 -4.21 8.37
CA THR A 242 -7.58 -3.67 8.83
C THR A 242 -7.40 -3.84 10.34
N ASN A 243 -8.43 -3.54 11.13
CA ASN A 243 -8.39 -3.69 12.59
C ASN A 243 -8.26 -5.17 13.01
N LEU A 244 -8.94 -6.08 12.29
CA LEU A 244 -8.84 -7.52 12.55
C LEU A 244 -7.44 -8.06 12.23
N ILE A 245 -6.84 -7.64 11.14
CA ILE A 245 -5.46 -7.99 10.79
C ILE A 245 -4.48 -7.46 11.85
N LEU A 246 -4.69 -6.21 12.31
CA LEU A 246 -3.87 -5.63 13.37
C LEU A 246 -4.00 -6.42 14.70
N ALA A 247 -5.21 -6.85 15.05
CA ALA A 247 -5.45 -7.69 16.22
C ALA A 247 -4.78 -9.05 16.10
N LYS A 248 -4.78 -9.64 14.91
CA LYS A 248 -4.11 -10.92 14.64
C LYS A 248 -2.58 -10.79 14.75
N ILE A 249 -1.99 -9.75 14.20
CA ILE A 249 -0.55 -9.46 14.31
C ILE A 249 -0.14 -9.35 15.79
N GLU A 250 -0.94 -8.64 16.59
CA GLU A 250 -0.68 -8.49 18.03
C GLU A 250 -0.67 -9.83 18.74
N ASP A 251 -1.66 -10.68 18.46
CA ASP A 251 -1.75 -12.02 19.05
C ASP A 251 -0.53 -12.88 18.70
N GLU A 252 -0.13 -12.90 17.43
CA GLU A 252 1.01 -13.70 16.98
C GLU A 252 2.34 -13.25 17.59
N GLU A 253 2.55 -11.95 17.80
CA GLU A 253 3.78 -11.43 18.42
C GLU A 253 3.81 -11.64 19.93
N GLU A 254 2.68 -11.51 20.61
CA GLU A 254 2.61 -11.66 22.08
C GLU A 254 2.81 -13.11 22.53
N LYS A 255 2.31 -14.07 21.76
CA LYS A 255 2.33 -15.49 22.16
C LYS A 255 3.73 -16.10 22.15
N GLY A 256 4.05 -16.85 23.20
CA GLY A 256 5.24 -17.71 23.29
C GLY A 256 4.94 -19.16 22.92
N ASN A 257 5.99 -19.97 22.76
CA ASN A 257 5.82 -21.40 22.48
C ASN A 257 5.00 -22.08 23.58
N GLY A 258 3.96 -22.81 23.19
CA GLY A 258 3.03 -23.50 24.10
C GLY A 258 1.78 -22.68 24.42
N ASP A 259 1.72 -21.40 24.01
CA ASP A 259 0.54 -20.57 24.24
C ASP A 259 -0.51 -20.80 23.14
N THR A 260 -1.78 -20.81 23.56
CA THR A 260 -2.93 -20.85 22.65
C THR A 260 -3.14 -19.46 22.07
N TYR A 261 -3.30 -19.37 20.74
CA TYR A 261 -3.64 -18.10 20.12
C TYR A 261 -5.04 -17.63 20.51
N ASP A 262 -5.19 -16.34 20.68
CA ASP A 262 -6.49 -15.72 20.96
C ASP A 262 -7.24 -15.35 19.68
N PHE A 263 -6.56 -15.13 18.54
CA PHE A 263 -7.21 -14.85 17.28
C PHE A 263 -7.62 -16.14 16.56
N GLN A 264 -8.61 -16.80 17.10
CA GLN A 264 -9.24 -18.00 16.53
C GLN A 264 -10.65 -18.17 17.09
N THR A 265 -11.47 -19.02 16.50
CA THR A 265 -12.75 -19.41 17.06
C THR A 265 -12.57 -20.66 17.91
N LEU A 266 -13.22 -20.72 19.07
CA LEU A 266 -13.16 -21.85 20.01
C LEU A 266 -14.47 -22.63 20.01
N SER A 267 -14.43 -23.92 20.37
CA SER A 267 -15.64 -24.73 20.55
C SER A 267 -16.53 -24.16 21.65
N PHE A 268 -17.84 -24.10 21.39
CA PHE A 268 -18.85 -23.65 22.35
C PHE A 268 -18.73 -22.20 22.81
N GLU A 269 -17.97 -21.37 22.07
CA GLU A 269 -17.83 -19.95 22.34
C GLU A 269 -19.04 -19.17 21.79
N THR A 270 -19.60 -18.29 22.62
CA THR A 270 -20.66 -17.38 22.13
C THR A 270 -20.06 -16.28 21.24
N GLN A 271 -20.89 -15.71 20.37
CA GLN A 271 -20.48 -14.61 19.50
C GLN A 271 -19.98 -13.39 20.30
N GLU A 272 -20.60 -13.11 21.46
CA GLU A 272 -20.22 -12.03 22.35
C GLU A 272 -18.86 -12.26 23.02
N THR A 273 -18.55 -13.53 23.38
CA THR A 273 -17.27 -13.88 23.96
C THR A 273 -16.15 -13.76 22.91
N LEU A 274 -16.38 -14.25 21.70
CA LEU A 274 -15.47 -14.06 20.58
C LEU A 274 -15.20 -12.58 20.32
N TYR A 275 -16.26 -11.77 20.18
CA TYR A 275 -16.13 -10.31 19.97
C TYR A 275 -15.30 -9.67 21.09
N SER A 276 -15.58 -9.97 22.33
CA SER A 276 -14.87 -9.39 23.47
C SER A 276 -13.39 -9.73 23.47
N ARG A 277 -13.04 -10.97 23.14
CA ARG A 277 -11.64 -11.45 23.06
C ARG A 277 -10.89 -10.80 21.90
N ILE A 278 -11.47 -10.78 20.71
CA ILE A 278 -10.84 -10.13 19.55
C ILE A 278 -10.73 -8.61 19.76
N ASN A 279 -11.73 -7.98 20.40
CA ASN A 279 -11.68 -6.56 20.71
C ASN A 279 -10.59 -6.22 21.76
N ALA A 280 -10.31 -7.12 22.68
CA ALA A 280 -9.21 -6.96 23.65
C ALA A 280 -7.85 -7.01 22.95
N LEU A 281 -7.65 -7.92 21.99
CA LEU A 281 -6.46 -7.97 21.14
C LEU A 281 -6.28 -6.64 20.38
N TYR A 282 -7.33 -6.17 19.73
CA TYR A 282 -7.29 -4.89 19.00
C TYR A 282 -6.91 -3.71 19.90
N ARG A 283 -7.47 -3.62 21.10
CA ARG A 283 -7.14 -2.55 22.04
C ARG A 283 -5.69 -2.60 22.51
N ARG A 284 -5.12 -3.79 22.70
CA ARG A 284 -3.68 -3.94 22.97
C ARG A 284 -2.86 -3.47 21.78
N ALA A 285 -3.22 -3.86 20.58
CA ALA A 285 -2.54 -3.45 19.37
C ALA A 285 -2.56 -1.91 19.17
N LEU A 286 -3.65 -1.24 19.51
CA LEU A 286 -3.70 0.22 19.49
C LEU A 286 -2.64 0.85 20.40
N LYS A 287 -2.40 0.26 21.55
CA LYS A 287 -1.40 0.73 22.51
C LYS A 287 0.02 0.40 22.05
N GLU A 288 0.27 -0.86 21.75
CA GLU A 288 1.62 -1.38 21.50
C GLU A 288 2.12 -1.06 20.07
N LYS A 289 1.24 -1.13 19.06
CA LYS A 289 1.63 -0.89 17.66
C LYS A 289 1.38 0.54 17.17
N LEU A 290 0.27 1.14 17.60
CA LEU A 290 -0.07 2.50 17.17
C LEU A 290 0.39 3.58 18.16
N ASN A 291 0.97 3.21 19.30
CA ASN A 291 1.45 4.12 20.35
C ASN A 291 0.36 5.12 20.77
N ILE A 292 -0.89 4.65 20.91
CA ILE A 292 -1.98 5.49 21.42
C ILE A 292 -1.89 5.50 22.94
N ALA A 293 -1.57 6.67 23.49
CA ALA A 293 -1.37 6.83 24.94
C ALA A 293 -2.68 7.13 25.70
N ASP A 294 -3.77 7.45 25.00
CA ASP A 294 -5.06 7.82 25.60
C ASP A 294 -5.89 6.58 25.92
N ASP A 295 -5.87 6.14 27.17
CA ASP A 295 -6.62 4.97 27.64
C ASP A 295 -8.16 5.15 27.47
N GLU A 296 -8.69 6.39 27.51
CA GLU A 296 -10.12 6.65 27.28
C GLU A 296 -10.47 6.44 25.80
N GLN A 297 -9.62 6.90 24.89
CA GLN A 297 -9.76 6.66 23.46
C GLN A 297 -9.69 5.16 23.15
N ILE A 298 -8.71 4.45 23.73
CA ILE A 298 -8.58 2.98 23.57
C ILE A 298 -9.83 2.27 24.10
N GLY A 299 -10.33 2.67 25.27
CA GLY A 299 -11.53 2.08 25.88
C GLY A 299 -12.79 2.22 25.02
N LYS A 300 -12.91 3.31 24.27
CA LYS A 300 -14.01 3.56 23.31
C LYS A 300 -13.82 2.93 21.94
N SER A 301 -12.63 2.42 21.67
CA SER A 301 -12.32 1.83 20.37
C SER A 301 -12.86 0.41 20.26
N HIS A 302 -13.39 0.09 19.10
CA HIS A 302 -13.95 -1.22 18.75
C HIS A 302 -13.27 -1.78 17.51
N VAL A 303 -12.96 -3.07 17.53
CA VAL A 303 -12.37 -3.77 16.38
C VAL A 303 -13.27 -3.68 15.16
N VAL A 304 -14.59 -3.80 15.37
CA VAL A 304 -15.62 -3.56 14.36
C VAL A 304 -16.80 -2.81 14.98
N ASP A 305 -17.48 -1.99 14.19
CA ASP A 305 -18.77 -1.40 14.54
C ASP A 305 -19.86 -2.46 14.25
N THR A 306 -20.42 -3.06 15.30
CA THR A 306 -21.40 -4.14 15.19
C THR A 306 -22.71 -3.74 14.50
N ASN A 307 -23.01 -2.44 14.39
CA ASN A 307 -24.19 -1.96 13.64
C ASN A 307 -23.97 -2.00 12.12
N LYS A 308 -22.70 -1.93 11.70
CA LYS A 308 -22.29 -1.90 10.29
C LYS A 308 -21.63 -3.21 9.84
N PHE A 309 -20.92 -3.86 10.73
CA PHE A 309 -20.21 -5.11 10.51
C PHE A 309 -20.71 -6.14 11.54
N SER A 310 -21.61 -7.01 11.14
CA SER A 310 -22.24 -7.97 12.06
C SER A 310 -21.22 -8.90 12.74
N ILE A 311 -21.56 -9.41 13.93
CA ILE A 311 -20.72 -10.38 14.64
C ILE A 311 -20.54 -11.66 13.83
N SER A 312 -21.50 -12.05 13.01
CA SER A 312 -21.36 -13.19 12.10
C SER A 312 -20.28 -12.95 11.05
N LYS A 313 -20.21 -11.73 10.47
CA LYS A 313 -19.11 -11.34 9.56
C LYS A 313 -17.77 -11.34 10.27
N LEU A 314 -17.71 -10.87 11.51
CA LEU A 314 -16.50 -10.95 12.34
C LEU A 314 -16.06 -12.40 12.53
N LYS A 315 -16.97 -13.29 12.92
CA LYS A 315 -16.66 -14.70 13.12
C LYS A 315 -16.12 -15.35 11.84
N TYR A 316 -16.80 -15.09 10.72
CA TYR A 316 -16.36 -15.55 9.40
C TYR A 316 -14.94 -15.09 9.06
N THR A 317 -14.66 -13.80 9.26
CA THR A 317 -13.33 -13.24 8.99
C THR A 317 -12.25 -13.86 9.88
N VAL A 318 -12.55 -14.07 11.18
CA VAL A 318 -11.63 -14.77 12.08
C VAL A 318 -11.37 -16.17 11.59
N GLN A 319 -12.41 -16.94 11.22
CA GLN A 319 -12.27 -18.30 10.71
C GLN A 319 -11.46 -18.38 9.41
N ALA A 320 -11.64 -17.41 8.51
CA ALA A 320 -10.88 -17.34 7.24
C ALA A 320 -9.39 -17.06 7.46
N LEU A 321 -9.04 -16.33 8.53
CA LEU A 321 -7.68 -15.90 8.80
C LEU A 321 -6.97 -16.67 9.90
N GLU A 322 -7.70 -17.36 10.82
CA GLU A 322 -7.16 -17.95 12.06
C GLU A 322 -6.00 -18.93 11.85
N ARG A 323 -5.98 -19.65 10.73
CA ARG A 323 -4.99 -20.69 10.45
C ARG A 323 -3.66 -20.20 9.88
N TYR A 324 -3.58 -18.96 9.40
CA TYR A 324 -2.41 -18.42 8.70
C TYR A 324 -1.61 -17.49 9.60
N SER A 325 -0.27 -17.57 9.53
CA SER A 325 0.60 -16.62 10.21
C SER A 325 0.82 -15.37 9.38
N PHE A 326 0.56 -14.21 9.95
CA PHE A 326 0.82 -12.90 9.34
C PHE A 326 2.21 -12.33 9.68
N ILE A 327 2.88 -12.90 10.67
CA ILE A 327 4.25 -12.49 11.05
C ILE A 327 5.30 -13.38 10.36
N ASP A 328 5.13 -14.69 10.41
CA ASP A 328 6.11 -15.65 9.91
C ASP A 328 5.73 -16.21 8.53
N GLY A 329 4.57 -15.80 7.98
CA GLY A 329 4.11 -16.22 6.67
C GLY A 329 5.06 -15.71 5.59
N LYS A 330 5.84 -16.62 5.00
CA LYS A 330 6.79 -16.34 3.93
C LYS A 330 6.62 -17.34 2.81
N ASN A 331 6.65 -16.83 1.58
CA ASN A 331 6.82 -17.72 0.45
C ASN A 331 8.30 -18.12 0.36
N SER A 332 8.63 -19.31 0.85
CA SER A 332 9.98 -19.85 0.84
C SER A 332 10.58 -20.06 -0.57
N LEU A 333 9.76 -20.05 -1.61
CA LEU A 333 10.20 -20.38 -2.98
C LEU A 333 10.48 -19.16 -3.86
N SER A 334 9.90 -17.99 -3.59
CA SER A 334 10.01 -16.82 -4.47
C SER A 334 10.69 -15.60 -3.86
N GLY A 335 10.94 -15.59 -2.55
CA GLY A 335 11.49 -14.40 -1.86
C GLY A 335 10.60 -13.15 -1.97
N LYS A 336 9.32 -13.31 -2.39
CA LYS A 336 8.36 -12.23 -2.52
C LYS A 336 7.55 -12.06 -1.24
N ASP A 337 7.23 -10.83 -0.93
CA ASP A 337 6.41 -10.46 0.20
C ASP A 337 4.92 -10.61 -0.12
N ILE A 338 4.44 -11.83 0.05
CA ILE A 338 3.08 -12.21 -0.31
C ILE A 338 2.03 -11.53 0.57
N LEU A 339 2.32 -11.40 1.86
CA LEU A 339 1.36 -10.81 2.82
C LEU A 339 1.18 -9.32 2.60
N GLY A 340 2.27 -8.62 2.29
CA GLY A 340 2.19 -7.22 1.92
C GLY A 340 1.39 -7.02 0.63
N ASP A 341 1.62 -7.84 -0.39
CA ASP A 341 0.90 -7.79 -1.66
C ASP A 341 -0.60 -8.10 -1.46
N PHE A 342 -0.94 -9.09 -0.63
CA PHE A 342 -2.31 -9.40 -0.22
C PHE A 342 -2.99 -8.20 0.47
N PHE A 343 -2.33 -7.59 1.44
CA PHE A 343 -2.88 -6.45 2.14
C PHE A 343 -3.01 -5.21 1.24
N GLU A 344 -2.04 -4.98 0.36
CA GLU A 344 -2.12 -3.93 -0.64
C GLU A 344 -3.30 -4.14 -1.61
N GLY A 345 -3.60 -5.39 -1.97
CA GLY A 345 -4.80 -5.77 -2.69
C GLY A 345 -6.08 -5.37 -1.97
N ILE A 346 -6.18 -5.64 -0.66
CA ILE A 346 -7.29 -5.22 0.20
C ILE A 346 -7.44 -3.69 0.22
N ILE A 347 -6.34 -2.95 0.40
CA ILE A 347 -6.36 -1.48 0.39
C ILE A 347 -6.90 -0.95 -0.94
N ARG A 348 -6.44 -1.50 -2.07
CA ARG A 348 -6.85 -1.05 -3.41
C ARG A 348 -8.32 -1.30 -3.72
N THR A 349 -8.87 -2.41 -3.25
CA THR A 349 -10.26 -2.81 -3.53
C THR A 349 -11.25 -2.24 -2.54
N GLY A 350 -10.89 -2.14 -1.26
CA GLY A 350 -11.78 -1.81 -0.15
C GLY A 350 -11.88 -0.33 0.18
N PHE A 351 -10.86 0.48 -0.10
CA PHE A 351 -10.88 1.89 0.29
C PHE A 351 -11.43 2.80 -0.81
N LYS A 352 -12.65 3.30 -0.63
CA LYS A 352 -13.19 4.38 -1.48
C LYS A 352 -12.59 5.71 -1.10
N GLN A 353 -11.80 6.27 -2.00
CA GLN A 353 -11.07 7.52 -1.80
C GLN A 353 -12.01 8.72 -1.65
N SER A 354 -11.78 9.53 -0.64
CA SER A 354 -12.38 10.85 -0.48
C SER A 354 -11.75 11.87 -1.45
N LYS A 355 -12.39 13.04 -1.65
CA LYS A 355 -11.85 14.10 -2.54
C LYS A 355 -10.40 14.42 -2.18
N GLY A 356 -9.51 14.30 -3.16
CA GLY A 356 -8.10 14.69 -3.08
C GLY A 356 -7.13 13.59 -2.63
N GLN A 357 -7.59 12.39 -2.28
CA GLN A 357 -6.72 11.24 -1.95
C GLN A 357 -6.66 10.26 -3.13
N PHE A 358 -5.47 9.94 -3.61
CA PHE A 358 -5.28 9.04 -4.74
C PHE A 358 -4.09 8.13 -4.48
N PHE A 359 -4.26 6.83 -4.71
CA PHE A 359 -3.15 5.88 -4.63
C PHE A 359 -2.24 6.01 -5.84
N THR A 360 -0.96 6.24 -5.56
CA THR A 360 0.06 6.30 -6.59
C THR A 360 0.44 4.89 -7.02
N HIS A 361 0.44 4.64 -8.32
CA HIS A 361 0.81 3.34 -8.86
C HIS A 361 2.31 3.06 -8.65
N VAL A 362 2.65 1.80 -8.38
CA VAL A 362 4.02 1.36 -8.12
C VAL A 362 5.01 1.75 -9.23
N ASN A 363 4.59 1.77 -10.49
CA ASN A 363 5.45 2.20 -11.60
C ASN A 363 5.91 3.65 -11.45
N ILE A 364 5.03 4.55 -10.98
CA ILE A 364 5.38 5.94 -10.71
C ILE A 364 6.39 6.01 -9.57
N VAL A 365 6.16 5.26 -8.49
CA VAL A 365 7.05 5.27 -7.32
C VAL A 365 8.42 4.69 -7.67
N LYS A 366 8.48 3.57 -8.39
CA LYS A 366 9.74 3.00 -8.91
C LYS A 366 10.50 4.01 -9.77
N PHE A 367 9.81 4.67 -10.70
CA PHE A 367 10.42 5.71 -11.54
C PHE A 367 10.98 6.85 -10.67
N MET A 368 10.24 7.32 -9.68
CA MET A 368 10.70 8.40 -8.78
C MET A 368 11.92 7.97 -7.96
N LEU A 369 11.95 6.76 -7.42
CA LEU A 369 13.09 6.21 -6.67
C LEU A 369 14.37 6.16 -7.51
N TRP A 370 14.28 5.64 -8.72
CA TRP A 370 15.41 5.58 -9.63
C TRP A 370 15.80 6.96 -10.17
N GLY A 371 14.82 7.84 -10.40
CA GLY A 371 15.03 9.21 -10.87
C GLY A 371 15.76 10.10 -9.88
N VAL A 372 15.45 10.00 -8.57
CA VAL A 372 16.24 10.70 -7.51
C VAL A 372 17.57 10.03 -7.26
N GLN A 373 17.88 8.93 -7.95
CA GLN A 373 19.11 8.15 -7.76
C GLN A 373 19.28 7.73 -6.30
N ALA A 374 18.23 7.17 -5.69
CA ALA A 374 18.22 6.73 -4.30
C ALA A 374 19.28 5.64 -4.02
N ASP A 375 19.63 4.84 -5.02
CA ASP A 375 20.71 3.85 -4.98
C ASP A 375 22.10 4.51 -4.78
N LYS A 376 22.41 5.53 -5.60
CA LYS A 376 23.66 6.26 -5.50
C LYS A 376 23.75 7.05 -4.18
N LEU A 377 22.62 7.67 -3.77
CA LEU A 377 22.52 8.36 -2.48
C LEU A 377 22.78 7.40 -1.32
N ALA A 378 22.17 6.21 -1.35
CA ALA A 378 22.34 5.21 -0.30
C ALA A 378 23.80 4.72 -0.21
N ILE A 379 24.42 4.41 -1.35
CA ILE A 379 25.83 3.99 -1.40
C ILE A 379 26.74 5.09 -0.82
N ASP A 380 26.52 6.34 -1.22
CA ASP A 380 27.30 7.49 -0.73
C ASP A 380 27.15 7.68 0.78
N ARG A 381 25.91 7.69 1.29
CA ARG A 381 25.62 7.84 2.73
C ARG A 381 26.20 6.69 3.56
N ILE A 382 26.08 5.45 3.09
CA ILE A 382 26.64 4.28 3.79
C ILE A 382 28.17 4.35 3.81
N ASN A 383 28.81 4.70 2.70
CA ASN A 383 30.27 4.76 2.62
C ASN A 383 30.84 5.90 3.43
N ASN A 384 30.25 7.08 3.39
CA ASN A 384 30.76 8.27 4.08
C ASN A 384 30.30 8.37 5.53
N ASP A 385 28.98 8.25 5.77
CA ASP A 385 28.36 8.54 7.07
C ASP A 385 28.00 7.28 7.86
N LYS A 386 28.12 6.09 7.27
CA LYS A 386 27.76 4.80 7.87
C LYS A 386 26.25 4.73 8.23
N GLU A 387 25.43 5.37 7.41
CA GLU A 387 23.99 5.43 7.61
C GLU A 387 23.23 5.23 6.31
N ILE A 388 22.03 4.63 6.38
CA ILE A 388 21.07 4.62 5.27
C ILE A 388 20.43 6.01 5.19
N PRO A 389 20.04 6.51 3.98
CA PRO A 389 19.37 7.80 3.89
C PRO A 389 18.05 7.83 4.65
N TYR A 390 17.81 8.86 5.44
CA TYR A 390 16.54 9.12 6.09
C TYR A 390 15.52 9.62 5.07
N MET A 391 14.40 8.93 4.97
CA MET A 391 13.31 9.23 4.03
C MET A 391 12.02 9.54 4.78
N ILE A 392 11.29 10.54 4.32
CA ILE A 392 9.93 10.84 4.81
C ILE A 392 8.93 11.02 3.66
N ASP A 393 7.71 10.50 3.88
CA ASP A 393 6.51 10.87 3.12
C ASP A 393 5.53 11.58 4.07
N PRO A 394 5.41 12.93 4.02
CA PRO A 394 4.54 13.68 4.91
C PRO A 394 3.04 13.62 4.51
N SER A 395 2.68 12.84 3.51
CA SER A 395 1.32 12.55 3.06
C SER A 395 1.21 11.10 2.60
N ALA A 396 1.55 10.17 3.51
CA ALA A 396 1.88 8.79 3.21
C ALA A 396 0.75 7.98 2.55
N GLY A 397 -0.51 8.38 2.72
CA GLY A 397 -1.64 7.67 2.14
C GLY A 397 -1.67 6.20 2.56
N SER A 398 -1.59 5.29 1.60
CA SER A 398 -1.49 3.84 1.82
C SER A 398 -0.09 3.33 2.16
N GLY A 399 0.91 4.22 2.17
CA GLY A 399 2.31 3.86 2.44
C GLY A 399 3.09 3.34 1.23
N THR A 400 2.55 3.42 0.02
CA THR A 400 3.20 2.86 -1.19
C THR A 400 4.62 3.41 -1.37
N PHE A 401 4.85 4.70 -1.16
CA PHE A 401 6.21 5.29 -1.25
C PHE A 401 7.17 4.74 -0.21
N LEU A 402 6.69 4.53 1.01
CA LEU A 402 7.49 4.02 2.12
C LEU A 402 7.90 2.57 1.87
N ILE A 403 6.94 1.75 1.45
CA ILE A 403 7.15 0.32 1.17
C ILE A 403 8.07 0.13 -0.04
N GLU A 404 7.82 0.86 -1.12
CA GLU A 404 8.66 0.76 -2.31
C GLU A 404 10.09 1.26 -2.04
N TYR A 405 10.28 2.29 -1.21
CA TYR A 405 11.62 2.68 -0.75
C TYR A 405 12.29 1.59 0.09
N MET A 406 11.55 0.96 1.00
CA MET A 406 12.05 -0.15 1.79
C MET A 406 12.50 -1.33 0.92
N LYS A 407 11.62 -1.79 0.01
CA LYS A 407 11.94 -2.83 -0.97
C LYS A 407 13.14 -2.43 -1.84
N PHE A 408 13.19 -1.17 -2.28
CA PHE A 408 14.26 -0.63 -3.13
C PHE A 408 15.62 -0.69 -2.44
N ILE A 409 15.74 -0.19 -1.22
CA ILE A 409 17.00 -0.20 -0.46
C ILE A 409 17.44 -1.64 -0.19
N THR A 410 16.57 -2.49 0.32
CA THR A 410 16.93 -3.88 0.60
C THR A 410 17.38 -4.62 -0.66
N GLN A 411 16.63 -4.52 -1.77
CA GLN A 411 16.99 -5.20 -3.01
C GLN A 411 18.28 -4.66 -3.64
N ASN A 412 18.48 -3.34 -3.62
CA ASN A 412 19.63 -2.74 -4.29
C ASN A 412 20.89 -2.70 -3.40
N ILE A 413 20.75 -2.39 -2.12
CA ILE A 413 21.90 -2.26 -1.23
C ILE A 413 22.36 -3.60 -0.67
N LYS A 414 21.43 -4.45 -0.21
CA LYS A 414 21.78 -5.79 0.29
C LYS A 414 22.28 -6.73 -0.82
N TYR A 415 21.64 -6.70 -2.01
CA TYR A 415 21.88 -7.69 -3.06
C TYR A 415 22.58 -7.13 -4.30
N ARG A 416 22.04 -6.08 -4.95
CA ARG A 416 22.49 -5.68 -6.30
C ARG A 416 23.81 -4.93 -6.31
N PHE A 417 24.04 -4.02 -5.37
CA PHE A 417 25.21 -3.11 -5.32
C PHE A 417 26.03 -3.31 -4.06
N ARG A 418 25.97 -4.48 -3.47
CA ARG A 418 26.75 -4.79 -2.26
C ARG A 418 28.27 -4.60 -2.45
N ASP A 419 28.75 -4.87 -3.66
CA ASP A 419 30.16 -4.71 -4.05
C ASP A 419 30.63 -3.25 -4.08
N LYS A 420 29.70 -2.29 -4.14
CA LYS A 420 29.98 -0.85 -4.12
C LYS A 420 30.10 -0.27 -2.70
N LEU A 421 29.77 -1.06 -1.70
CA LEU A 421 29.82 -0.63 -0.31
C LEU A 421 31.23 -0.77 0.25
N ASP A 422 31.61 0.19 1.13
CA ASP A 422 32.85 0.15 1.87
C ASP A 422 32.94 -1.14 2.72
N THR A 423 34.10 -1.80 2.68
CA THR A 423 34.34 -3.04 3.40
C THR A 423 34.90 -2.85 4.80
N ASN A 424 34.92 -1.61 5.30
CA ASN A 424 35.40 -1.34 6.66
C ASN A 424 34.50 -2.03 7.71
N ARG A 425 35.06 -2.27 8.91
CA ARG A 425 34.39 -3.03 9.96
C ARG A 425 33.08 -2.39 10.40
N ALA A 426 33.02 -1.06 10.50
CA ALA A 426 31.84 -0.34 10.97
C ALA A 426 30.63 -0.52 10.04
N VAL A 427 30.84 -0.51 8.72
CA VAL A 427 29.79 -0.78 7.74
C VAL A 427 29.36 -2.26 7.80
N LYS A 428 30.33 -3.19 7.91
CA LYS A 428 30.03 -4.62 8.02
C LYS A 428 29.22 -4.94 9.27
N ASP A 429 29.61 -4.39 10.42
CA ASP A 429 28.92 -4.63 11.68
C ASP A 429 27.47 -4.13 11.60
N LYS A 430 27.21 -2.91 11.08
CA LYS A 430 25.84 -2.41 10.87
C LYS A 430 25.05 -3.23 9.85
N PHE A 431 25.67 -3.61 8.76
CA PHE A 431 25.04 -4.41 7.72
C PHE A 431 24.57 -5.78 8.25
N GLU A 432 25.40 -6.45 9.03
CA GLU A 432 25.16 -7.81 9.51
C GLU A 432 24.39 -7.87 10.84
N SER A 433 24.46 -6.84 11.70
CA SER A 433 23.74 -6.83 12.97
C SER A 433 22.52 -5.94 12.99
N ASP A 434 22.58 -4.75 12.36
CA ASP A 434 21.59 -3.72 12.59
C ASP A 434 20.59 -3.58 11.45
N TRP A 435 21.00 -3.81 10.19
CA TRP A 435 20.17 -3.48 9.03
C TRP A 435 19.48 -4.68 8.42
N PHE A 436 20.22 -5.67 7.93
CA PHE A 436 19.69 -6.66 7.01
C PHE A 436 19.68 -8.10 7.54
N TYR A 437 20.17 -8.32 8.73
CA TYR A 437 20.23 -9.64 9.34
C TYR A 437 19.50 -9.70 10.69
N PRO A 438 18.93 -10.85 11.07
CA PRO A 438 18.85 -12.09 10.27
C PRO A 438 17.95 -11.92 9.05
N ASP A 439 18.11 -12.80 8.05
CA ASP A 439 17.42 -12.70 6.75
C ASP A 439 15.90 -12.64 6.83
N TYR A 440 15.30 -13.30 7.82
CA TYR A 440 13.84 -13.21 8.03
C TYR A 440 13.37 -11.84 8.58
N ARG A 441 14.29 -10.92 8.86
CA ARG A 441 14.04 -9.53 9.27
C ARG A 441 14.88 -8.54 8.47
N GLU A 442 15.05 -8.79 7.20
CA GLU A 442 15.92 -7.98 6.34
C GLU A 442 15.49 -6.52 6.16
N ASN A 443 14.26 -6.17 6.52
CA ASN A 443 13.73 -4.82 6.47
C ASN A 443 13.74 -4.09 7.82
N LYS A 444 14.33 -4.67 8.88
CA LYS A 444 14.30 -4.06 10.21
C LYS A 444 14.98 -2.68 10.29
N TRP A 445 15.88 -2.37 9.34
CA TRP A 445 16.50 -1.07 9.19
C TRP A 445 15.48 0.05 8.98
N ALA A 446 14.36 -0.26 8.31
CA ALA A 446 13.35 0.71 7.92
C ALA A 446 12.74 1.45 9.12
N ARG A 447 12.61 0.78 10.27
CA ARG A 447 12.10 1.37 11.52
C ARG A 447 12.88 2.56 12.03
N GLU A 448 14.13 2.72 11.62
CA GLU A 448 14.98 3.86 12.00
C GLU A 448 15.01 4.93 10.92
N TYR A 449 14.95 4.55 9.64
CA TYR A 449 15.25 5.45 8.52
C TYR A 449 14.03 5.86 7.71
N ILE A 450 12.86 5.21 7.88
CA ILE A 450 11.64 5.51 7.15
C ILE A 450 10.61 6.19 8.06
N TYR A 451 10.07 7.31 7.56
CA TYR A 451 9.10 8.14 8.27
C TYR A 451 7.89 8.42 7.39
N GLY A 452 6.71 8.52 7.99
CA GLY A 452 5.48 8.87 7.28
C GLY A 452 4.45 9.56 8.16
N SER A 453 3.61 10.39 7.56
CA SER A 453 2.47 11.02 8.23
C SER A 453 1.20 10.81 7.40
N GLU A 454 0.09 10.43 8.05
CA GLU A 454 -1.21 10.31 7.42
C GLU A 454 -2.31 10.84 8.33
N LEU A 455 -3.03 11.85 7.84
CA LEU A 455 -4.08 12.55 8.58
C LEU A 455 -5.31 11.66 8.83
N ASN A 456 -5.66 10.82 7.85
CA ASN A 456 -6.77 9.88 7.97
C ASN A 456 -6.36 8.70 8.86
N PHE A 457 -7.02 8.56 10.00
CA PHE A 457 -6.69 7.53 10.99
C PHE A 457 -6.77 6.10 10.42
N ASN A 458 -7.83 5.79 9.68
CA ASN A 458 -8.04 4.44 9.13
C ASN A 458 -6.99 4.11 8.07
N LEU A 459 -6.70 5.06 7.18
CA LEU A 459 -5.68 4.88 6.14
C LEU A 459 -4.27 4.80 6.74
N GLY A 460 -3.97 5.65 7.72
CA GLY A 460 -2.70 5.61 8.45
C GLY A 460 -2.51 4.32 9.25
N THR A 461 -3.58 3.79 9.83
CA THR A 461 -3.56 2.46 10.48
C THR A 461 -3.25 1.37 9.46
N ALA A 462 -3.90 1.43 8.29
CA ALA A 462 -3.60 0.50 7.21
C ALA A 462 -2.15 0.61 6.73
N THR A 463 -1.60 1.82 6.64
CA THR A 463 -0.19 2.05 6.32
C THR A 463 0.72 1.39 7.35
N LYS A 464 0.44 1.53 8.64
CA LYS A 464 1.20 0.85 9.70
C LYS A 464 1.14 -0.67 9.57
N VAL A 465 -0.06 -1.22 9.39
CA VAL A 465 -0.24 -2.67 9.19
C VAL A 465 0.57 -3.14 7.98
N ASN A 466 0.50 -2.40 6.88
CA ASN A 466 1.23 -2.71 5.67
C ASN A 466 2.76 -2.72 5.89
N MET A 467 3.30 -1.73 6.60
CA MET A 467 4.71 -1.67 6.96
C MET A 467 5.14 -2.83 7.87
N ILE A 468 4.31 -3.20 8.87
CA ILE A 468 4.58 -4.35 9.75
C ILE A 468 4.64 -5.65 8.95
N LEU A 469 3.68 -5.86 8.04
CA LEU A 469 3.65 -7.05 7.18
C LEU A 469 4.89 -7.16 6.28
N HIS A 470 5.47 -6.01 5.91
CA HIS A 470 6.75 -5.96 5.19
C HIS A 470 8.00 -6.05 6.10
N GLY A 471 7.81 -6.19 7.41
CA GLY A 471 8.88 -6.51 8.37
C GLY A 471 9.66 -5.33 8.94
N ASP A 472 9.14 -4.09 8.89
CA ASP A 472 9.82 -2.90 9.38
C ASP A 472 9.55 -2.55 10.85
N GLY A 473 8.42 -3.00 11.41
CA GLY A 473 7.98 -2.65 12.75
C GLY A 473 7.25 -1.30 12.86
N SER A 474 7.06 -0.54 11.78
CA SER A 474 6.21 0.67 11.64
C SER A 474 6.33 1.77 12.71
N THR A 475 7.49 1.95 13.31
CA THR A 475 7.68 2.83 14.48
C THR A 475 7.44 4.31 14.17
N ASN A 476 7.83 4.80 13.00
CA ASN A 476 7.83 6.21 12.64
C ASN A 476 6.70 6.61 11.68
N ILE A 477 5.58 5.89 11.74
CA ILE A 477 4.38 6.28 11.00
C ILE A 477 3.42 6.99 11.94
N PHE A 478 3.20 8.27 11.69
CA PHE A 478 2.34 9.14 12.50
C PHE A 478 0.95 9.21 11.89
N VAL A 479 -0.09 8.96 12.67
CA VAL A 479 -1.45 8.82 12.15
C VAL A 479 -2.47 9.69 12.92
N GLY A 480 -3.50 10.14 12.18
CA GLY A 480 -4.63 10.86 12.73
C GLY A 480 -4.39 12.37 12.91
N ALA A 481 -5.45 13.11 13.24
CA ALA A 481 -5.46 14.57 13.25
C ALA A 481 -4.48 15.22 14.25
N GLN A 482 -4.08 14.52 15.29
CA GLN A 482 -3.16 15.07 16.30
C GLN A 482 -1.69 14.83 15.94
N LYS A 483 -1.37 13.72 15.29
CA LYS A 483 0.01 13.28 15.04
C LYS A 483 0.34 13.08 13.55
N GLY A 484 -0.66 12.86 12.72
CA GLY A 484 -0.49 12.50 11.31
C GLY A 484 -0.67 13.64 10.31
N ASP A 485 -0.91 14.88 10.75
CA ASP A 485 -0.99 16.02 9.84
C ASP A 485 0.42 16.47 9.44
N GLY A 486 0.81 16.19 8.19
CA GLY A 486 2.13 16.53 7.66
C GLY A 486 2.45 18.02 7.63
N LEU A 487 1.45 18.90 7.74
CA LEU A 487 1.62 20.35 7.81
C LEU A 487 1.78 20.89 9.24
N LEU A 488 1.48 20.08 10.27
CA LEU A 488 1.60 20.50 11.67
C LEU A 488 3.02 20.31 12.22
N PRO A 489 3.36 20.96 13.34
CA PRO A 489 4.65 20.77 14.01
C PRO A 489 4.87 19.33 14.46
N PHE A 490 6.00 18.74 14.07
CA PHE A 490 6.38 17.38 14.49
C PHE A 490 6.93 17.30 15.92
N ASN A 491 7.39 18.39 16.51
CA ASN A 491 8.03 18.40 17.82
C ASN A 491 7.12 18.00 18.99
N GLU A 492 5.80 18.00 18.83
CA GLU A 492 4.85 17.56 19.87
C GLU A 492 4.88 16.04 20.06
N TYR A 493 5.17 15.26 19.03
CA TYR A 493 5.11 13.79 19.08
C TYR A 493 6.44 13.08 18.79
N ILE A 494 7.45 13.75 18.27
CA ILE A 494 8.78 13.17 18.11
C ILE A 494 9.44 12.85 19.45
N LYS A 495 9.12 13.58 20.50
CA LYS A 495 9.62 13.31 21.86
C LYS A 495 9.33 11.90 22.36
N GLU A 496 8.21 11.31 21.88
CA GLU A 496 7.72 10.03 22.38
C GLU A 496 8.18 8.83 21.54
N SER A 497 8.46 9.02 20.25
CA SER A 497 8.61 7.88 19.32
C SER A 497 9.73 7.97 18.31
N ALA A 498 10.40 9.11 18.17
CA ALA A 498 11.47 9.22 17.19
C ALA A 498 12.80 8.62 17.70
N PRO A 499 13.58 7.95 16.85
CA PRO A 499 14.92 7.53 17.16
C PRO A 499 15.81 8.69 17.62
N ASN A 500 16.77 8.42 18.47
CA ASN A 500 17.69 9.40 19.01
C ASN A 500 18.42 10.24 17.95
N ALA A 501 18.67 9.68 16.78
CA ALA A 501 19.34 10.37 15.68
C ALA A 501 18.54 11.58 15.16
N LEU A 502 17.20 11.50 15.14
CA LEU A 502 16.32 12.58 14.69
C LEU A 502 15.77 13.45 15.83
N ASN A 503 16.09 13.12 17.07
CA ASN A 503 15.66 13.87 18.24
C ASN A 503 16.60 15.04 18.56
N LYS A 504 17.46 15.46 17.63
CA LYS A 504 18.33 16.63 17.77
C LYS A 504 17.50 17.90 17.71
N GLU A 505 17.83 18.84 18.59
CA GLU A 505 17.29 20.20 18.48
C GLU A 505 17.90 20.86 17.24
N PHE A 506 17.04 21.38 16.40
CA PHE A 506 17.42 22.12 15.20
C PHE A 506 17.06 23.59 15.43
N ASP A 507 18.08 24.44 15.45
CA ASP A 507 17.92 25.88 15.62
C ASP A 507 17.68 26.52 14.24
N ASP A 508 16.43 26.47 13.80
CA ASP A 508 15.99 27.15 12.59
C ASP A 508 15.31 28.47 12.99
N LYS A 509 15.78 29.56 12.50
CA LYS A 509 15.24 30.89 12.80
C LYS A 509 13.79 31.09 12.34
N HIS A 510 13.35 30.30 11.36
CA HIS A 510 12.03 30.38 10.76
C HIS A 510 11.07 29.29 11.24
N TYR A 511 11.61 28.11 11.58
CA TYR A 511 10.81 26.91 11.85
C TYR A 511 11.38 26.19 13.08
N THR A 512 10.68 26.27 14.17
CA THR A 512 11.11 25.72 15.48
C THR A 512 10.80 24.24 15.66
N GLN A 513 10.90 23.44 14.59
CA GLN A 513 10.54 22.04 14.63
C GLN A 513 11.77 21.13 14.62
N LYS A 514 11.84 20.16 15.52
CA LYS A 514 13.01 19.28 15.73
C LYS A 514 13.37 18.39 14.54
N VAL A 515 12.43 18.15 13.61
CA VAL A 515 12.67 17.33 12.42
C VAL A 515 13.13 18.12 11.22
N ASN A 516 13.17 19.45 11.31
CA ASN A 516 13.58 20.27 10.18
C ASN A 516 15.06 20.02 9.84
N GLY A 517 15.35 19.93 8.55
CA GLY A 517 16.67 19.67 8.06
C GLY A 517 17.24 18.28 8.40
N GLN A 518 16.40 17.27 8.63
CA GLN A 518 16.85 15.94 9.05
C GLN A 518 16.79 14.88 7.95
N PHE A 519 15.99 15.09 6.89
CA PHE A 519 15.75 14.07 5.89
C PHE A 519 16.64 14.24 4.65
N ASP A 520 17.18 13.14 4.19
CA ASP A 520 17.99 13.07 2.96
C ASP A 520 17.08 13.00 1.72
N LEU A 521 15.86 12.44 1.86
CA LEU A 521 14.97 12.12 0.76
C LEU A 521 13.50 12.33 1.13
N ILE A 522 12.78 12.97 0.22
CA ILE A 522 11.30 13.01 0.22
C ILE A 522 10.77 12.45 -1.09
N LEU A 523 9.88 11.47 -0.97
CA LEU A 523 9.12 10.89 -2.07
C LEU A 523 7.65 10.93 -1.66
N THR A 524 6.80 11.60 -2.46
CA THR A 524 5.44 11.86 -1.99
C THR A 524 4.49 12.26 -3.11
N ASN A 525 3.18 12.09 -2.84
CA ASN A 525 2.09 12.62 -3.63
C ASN A 525 1.11 13.35 -2.67
N PRO A 526 1.22 14.69 -2.52
CA PRO A 526 0.37 15.43 -1.60
C PRO A 526 -1.09 15.47 -2.07
N PRO A 527 -2.05 15.71 -1.16
CA PRO A 527 -3.44 15.91 -1.55
C PRO A 527 -3.60 17.19 -2.38
N PHE A 528 -4.35 17.10 -3.50
CA PHE A 528 -4.57 18.22 -4.41
C PHE A 528 -5.82 19.00 -4.06
N SER A 529 -5.73 20.35 -4.09
CA SER A 529 -6.85 21.27 -3.93
C SER A 529 -7.69 21.06 -2.67
N VAL A 530 -7.06 20.60 -1.60
CA VAL A 530 -7.72 20.46 -0.30
C VAL A 530 -7.73 21.80 0.42
N SER A 531 -8.90 22.22 0.89
CA SER A 531 -9.04 23.42 1.69
C SER A 531 -8.77 23.09 3.16
N LEU A 532 -7.82 23.79 3.77
CA LEU A 532 -7.54 23.65 5.19
C LEU A 532 -8.69 24.20 6.03
N ASP A 533 -8.98 23.58 7.16
CA ASP A 533 -9.87 24.14 8.16
C ASP A 533 -9.27 25.38 8.87
N ASN A 534 -10.12 26.14 9.56
CA ASN A 534 -9.70 27.41 10.16
C ASN A 534 -8.65 27.23 11.29
N ASP A 535 -8.66 26.14 12.00
CA ASP A 535 -7.72 25.90 13.10
C ASP A 535 -6.37 25.47 12.56
N THR A 536 -6.34 24.61 11.56
CA THR A 536 -5.12 24.25 10.82
C THR A 536 -4.49 25.50 10.17
N LYS A 537 -5.30 26.37 9.54
CA LYS A 537 -4.80 27.65 8.96
C LYS A 537 -4.13 28.54 10.00
N LYS A 538 -4.68 28.67 11.19
CA LYS A 538 -4.08 29.47 12.28
C LYS A 538 -2.74 28.90 12.74
N LYS A 539 -2.61 27.57 12.79
CA LYS A 539 -1.36 26.90 13.16
C LYS A 539 -0.30 27.01 12.06
N VAL A 540 -0.69 26.74 10.83
CA VAL A 540 0.17 26.84 9.64
C VAL A 540 0.65 28.28 9.40
N GLY A 541 -0.21 29.29 9.58
CA GLY A 541 0.13 30.70 9.41
C GLY A 541 1.27 31.20 10.29
N LYS A 542 1.63 30.49 11.35
CA LYS A 542 2.76 30.81 12.22
C LYS A 542 4.08 30.16 11.80
N SER A 543 4.00 29.08 11.02
CA SER A 543 5.14 28.23 10.69
C SER A 543 5.51 28.22 9.20
N PHE A 544 4.72 28.89 8.36
CA PHE A 544 4.89 28.91 6.91
C PHE A 544 4.90 30.35 6.39
N LEU A 545 5.72 30.60 5.36
CA LEU A 545 5.76 31.90 4.67
C LEU A 545 4.42 32.22 3.98
N PHE A 546 3.85 31.18 3.37
CA PHE A 546 2.59 31.29 2.63
C PHE A 546 1.41 30.64 3.36
N GLY A 547 1.44 30.58 4.68
CA GLY A 547 0.40 29.96 5.50
C GLY A 547 -1.02 30.52 5.32
N GLU A 548 -1.16 31.74 4.80
CA GLU A 548 -2.45 32.37 4.48
C GLU A 548 -3.02 31.94 3.12
N LYS A 549 -2.22 31.29 2.25
CA LYS A 549 -2.68 30.78 0.96
C LYS A 549 -3.55 29.54 1.12
N LYS A 550 -4.38 29.25 0.12
CA LYS A 550 -5.43 28.21 0.23
C LYS A 550 -5.02 26.84 -0.28
N ASN A 551 -3.99 26.78 -1.11
CA ASN A 551 -3.64 25.54 -1.82
C ASN A 551 -2.73 24.65 -0.95
N SER A 552 -3.25 23.50 -0.54
CA SER A 552 -2.52 22.55 0.29
C SER A 552 -1.22 22.06 -0.35
N GLU A 553 -1.23 21.78 -1.64
CA GLU A 553 -0.05 21.30 -2.38
C GLU A 553 1.11 22.30 -2.34
N ASN A 554 0.83 23.60 -2.34
CA ASN A 554 1.84 24.65 -2.24
C ASN A 554 2.45 24.73 -0.84
N LEU A 555 1.64 24.53 0.20
CA LEU A 555 2.13 24.46 1.57
C LEU A 555 3.01 23.21 1.80
N PHE A 556 2.66 22.10 1.17
CA PHE A 556 3.52 20.92 1.21
C PHE A 556 4.88 21.14 0.54
N ILE A 557 4.97 21.93 -0.53
CA ILE A 557 6.27 22.32 -1.14
C ILE A 557 7.14 23.08 -0.12
N GLU A 558 6.55 24.02 0.63
CA GLU A 558 7.26 24.70 1.70
C GLU A 558 7.66 23.73 2.85
N ARG A 559 6.77 22.78 3.18
CA ARG A 559 7.08 21.72 4.17
C ARG A 559 8.28 20.87 3.73
N TYR A 560 8.38 20.52 2.46
CA TYR A 560 9.53 19.75 1.95
C TYR A 560 10.84 20.50 2.14
N TYR A 561 10.84 21.81 1.91
CA TYR A 561 12.00 22.64 2.21
C TYR A 561 12.41 22.60 3.68
N GLN A 562 11.42 22.66 4.58
CA GLN A 562 11.68 22.60 6.03
C GLN A 562 12.28 21.25 6.45
N LEU A 563 11.76 20.14 5.93
CA LEU A 563 12.14 18.80 6.35
C LEU A 563 13.49 18.33 5.78
N LEU A 564 13.82 18.73 4.56
CA LEU A 564 15.02 18.28 3.87
C LEU A 564 16.29 18.90 4.48
N LYS A 565 17.36 18.10 4.55
CA LYS A 565 18.74 18.58 4.73
C LYS A 565 19.16 19.44 3.55
N ASP A 566 20.19 20.25 3.73
CA ASP A 566 20.87 20.89 2.62
C ASP A 566 21.42 19.82 1.65
N GLY A 567 21.18 19.99 0.36
CA GLY A 567 21.48 18.98 -0.64
C GLY A 567 20.50 17.80 -0.67
N GLY A 568 19.52 17.75 0.22
CA GLY A 568 18.50 16.70 0.25
C GLY A 568 17.65 16.68 -1.02
N ARG A 569 17.17 15.49 -1.41
CA ARG A 569 16.49 15.22 -2.69
C ARG A 569 14.98 15.11 -2.52
N LEU A 570 14.26 15.68 -3.48
CA LEU A 570 12.80 15.67 -3.56
C LEU A 570 12.35 15.05 -4.87
N ALA A 571 11.41 14.11 -4.80
CA ALA A 571 10.55 13.77 -5.92
C ALA A 571 9.09 13.84 -5.47
N VAL A 572 8.30 14.64 -6.16
CA VAL A 572 6.91 14.88 -5.78
C VAL A 572 6.00 14.92 -7.01
N VAL A 573 4.83 14.32 -6.88
CA VAL A 573 3.75 14.42 -7.87
C VAL A 573 2.95 15.69 -7.59
N LEU A 574 2.84 16.57 -8.57
CA LEU A 574 2.13 17.84 -8.44
C LEU A 574 1.15 18.04 -9.60
N PRO A 575 0.02 18.72 -9.38
CA PRO A 575 -0.87 19.11 -10.47
C PRO A 575 -0.19 20.12 -11.39
N GLU A 576 -0.49 20.07 -12.69
CA GLU A 576 0.06 21.01 -13.70
C GLU A 576 -0.17 22.48 -13.32
N SER A 577 -1.25 22.78 -12.61
CA SER A 577 -1.57 24.14 -12.16
C SER A 577 -0.47 24.80 -11.31
N VAL A 578 0.39 24.01 -10.65
CA VAL A 578 1.56 24.52 -9.92
C VAL A 578 2.55 25.17 -10.89
N PHE A 579 2.68 24.61 -12.09
CA PHE A 579 3.67 25.01 -13.07
C PHE A 579 3.18 26.07 -14.05
N ASP A 580 1.87 26.15 -14.35
CA ASP A 580 1.33 26.94 -15.44
C ASP A 580 0.43 28.11 -15.03
N THR A 581 -0.25 28.06 -13.88
CA THR A 581 -1.21 29.10 -13.50
C THR A 581 -0.55 30.35 -12.93
N THR A 582 -1.17 31.50 -13.17
CA THR A 582 -0.72 32.79 -12.63
C THR A 582 -0.82 32.82 -11.09
N GLU A 583 -1.84 32.19 -10.52
CA GLU A 583 -2.07 32.16 -9.07
C GLU A 583 -0.92 31.48 -8.32
N ASN A 584 -0.26 30.50 -8.94
CA ASN A 584 0.85 29.73 -8.37
C ASN A 584 2.25 30.30 -8.70
N LYS A 585 2.32 31.54 -9.25
CA LYS A 585 3.58 32.22 -9.55
C LYS A 585 4.53 32.28 -8.35
N TYR A 586 4.02 32.56 -7.16
CA TYR A 586 4.81 32.69 -5.94
C TYR A 586 5.51 31.37 -5.56
N ILE A 587 4.86 30.23 -5.75
CA ILE A 587 5.47 28.93 -5.40
C ILE A 587 6.55 28.52 -6.40
N ARG A 588 6.40 28.92 -7.68
CA ARG A 588 7.47 28.73 -8.67
C ARG A 588 8.72 29.55 -8.32
N LEU A 589 8.54 30.80 -7.88
CA LEU A 589 9.66 31.63 -7.40
C LEU A 589 10.29 31.05 -6.13
N PHE A 590 9.47 30.50 -5.20
CA PHE A 590 9.96 29.78 -4.04
C PHE A 590 10.82 28.56 -4.42
N LEU A 591 10.38 27.77 -5.39
CA LEU A 591 11.13 26.64 -5.91
C LEU A 591 12.50 27.08 -6.47
N TYR A 592 12.55 28.15 -7.27
CA TYR A 592 13.81 28.66 -7.81
C TYR A 592 14.72 29.25 -6.74
N LYS A 593 14.18 29.87 -5.70
CA LYS A 593 14.97 30.43 -4.62
C LYS A 593 15.61 29.33 -3.76
N TYR A 594 14.84 28.35 -3.39
CA TYR A 594 15.22 27.38 -2.36
C TYR A 594 15.64 26.00 -2.88
N PHE A 595 15.35 25.69 -4.13
CA PHE A 595 15.67 24.41 -4.74
C PHE A 595 16.46 24.58 -6.05
N LYS A 596 17.24 23.58 -6.38
CA LYS A 596 17.72 23.30 -7.74
C LYS A 596 16.72 22.34 -8.38
N ILE A 597 15.96 22.82 -9.37
CA ILE A 597 15.06 21.98 -10.13
C ILE A 597 15.90 21.10 -11.05
N LYS A 598 15.80 19.80 -10.94
CA LYS A 598 16.60 18.83 -11.70
C LYS A 598 15.83 18.36 -12.93
N ALA A 599 14.58 17.96 -12.72
CA ALA A 599 13.72 17.51 -13.82
C ALA A 599 12.24 17.77 -13.55
N ILE A 600 11.47 17.91 -14.61
CA ILE A 600 10.00 17.89 -14.61
C ILE A 600 9.53 16.91 -15.65
N VAL A 601 8.72 15.93 -15.26
CA VAL A 601 8.18 14.89 -16.15
C VAL A 601 6.65 14.97 -16.12
N SER A 602 6.05 15.39 -17.22
CA SER A 602 4.60 15.50 -17.39
C SER A 602 4.01 14.10 -17.65
N LEU A 603 3.02 13.71 -16.84
CA LEU A 603 2.36 12.40 -16.90
C LEU A 603 1.10 12.46 -17.76
N PRO A 604 0.60 11.34 -18.30
CA PRO A 604 -0.64 11.30 -19.05
C PRO A 604 -1.84 11.80 -18.24
N GLN A 605 -2.80 12.44 -18.92
CA GLN A 605 -4.04 12.98 -18.31
C GLN A 605 -4.79 12.00 -17.41
N LYS A 606 -4.71 10.71 -17.69
CA LYS A 606 -5.47 9.66 -16.99
C LYS A 606 -4.63 8.83 -16.01
N THR A 607 -3.49 9.33 -15.58
CA THR A 607 -2.58 8.64 -14.65
C THR A 607 -3.30 8.20 -13.37
N PHE A 608 -4.15 9.06 -12.82
CA PHE A 608 -4.89 8.80 -11.59
C PHE A 608 -6.38 8.48 -11.83
N ALA A 609 -6.75 8.09 -13.06
CA ALA A 609 -8.11 7.62 -13.32
C ALA A 609 -8.39 6.31 -12.54
N PRO A 610 -9.64 6.01 -12.13
CA PRO A 610 -10.87 6.80 -12.35
C PRO A 610 -11.11 7.90 -11.30
N TYR A 611 -10.17 8.13 -10.39
CA TYR A 611 -10.35 8.97 -9.20
C TYR A 611 -10.31 10.46 -9.51
N THR A 612 -9.38 10.88 -10.35
CA THR A 612 -9.29 12.26 -10.85
C THR A 612 -8.84 12.29 -12.31
N ASN A 613 -9.23 13.37 -13.00
CA ASN A 613 -8.75 13.70 -14.33
C ASN A 613 -7.71 14.85 -14.28
N THR A 614 -7.21 15.20 -13.11
CA THR A 614 -6.18 16.23 -12.97
C THR A 614 -4.90 15.75 -13.65
N LYS A 615 -4.42 16.53 -14.62
CA LYS A 615 -3.11 16.30 -15.23
C LYS A 615 -2.04 16.65 -14.21
N THR A 616 -1.01 15.82 -14.12
CA THR A 616 0.05 15.91 -13.12
C THR A 616 1.42 15.80 -13.74
N SER A 617 2.41 16.34 -13.06
CA SER A 617 3.83 16.20 -13.37
C SER A 617 4.60 15.73 -12.14
N ILE A 618 5.72 15.06 -12.37
CA ILE A 618 6.68 14.73 -11.31
C ILE A 618 7.77 15.80 -11.32
N LEU A 619 7.97 16.45 -10.19
CA LEU A 619 9.07 17.37 -9.94
C LEU A 619 10.21 16.63 -9.23
N PHE A 620 11.40 16.68 -9.81
CA PHE A 620 12.66 16.28 -9.19
C PHE A 620 13.45 17.53 -8.82
N ALA A 621 13.80 17.69 -7.56
CA ALA A 621 14.49 18.88 -7.08
C ALA A 621 15.45 18.54 -5.93
N GLN A 622 16.43 19.40 -5.71
CA GLN A 622 17.39 19.30 -4.64
C GLN A 622 17.36 20.59 -3.81
N LYS A 623 17.26 20.48 -2.49
CA LYS A 623 17.34 21.64 -1.60
C LYS A 623 18.69 22.30 -1.74
N LYS A 624 18.70 23.63 -1.94
CA LYS A 624 19.92 24.43 -1.98
C LYS A 624 20.54 24.53 -0.59
N THR A 625 21.86 24.66 -0.55
CA THR A 625 22.58 25.04 0.66
C THR A 625 22.37 26.52 1.00
N ASP A 626 22.60 26.89 2.25
CA ASP A 626 22.51 28.30 2.67
C ASP A 626 23.38 29.22 1.81
N ALA A 627 24.59 28.81 1.47
CA ALA A 627 25.48 29.57 0.59
C ALA A 627 24.90 29.81 -0.81
N GLU A 628 24.21 28.82 -1.38
CA GLU A 628 23.54 28.96 -2.69
C GLU A 628 22.31 29.85 -2.60
N ILE A 629 21.58 29.80 -1.49
CA ILE A 629 20.44 30.68 -1.24
C ILE A 629 20.92 32.12 -1.06
N GLU A 630 22.00 32.36 -0.30
CA GLU A 630 22.59 33.66 -0.14
C GLU A 630 23.10 34.25 -1.47
N ALA A 631 23.73 33.43 -2.30
CA ALA A 631 24.17 33.84 -3.64
C ALA A 631 22.97 34.23 -4.51
N TYR A 632 21.88 33.46 -4.50
CA TYR A 632 20.64 33.79 -5.21
C TYR A 632 20.03 35.10 -4.71
N ILE A 633 19.95 35.29 -3.40
CA ILE A 633 19.41 36.53 -2.80
C ILE A 633 20.26 37.74 -3.18
N LYS A 634 21.57 37.60 -3.21
CA LYS A 634 22.48 38.67 -3.62
C LYS A 634 22.19 39.12 -5.06
N GLU A 635 22.17 38.19 -6.01
CA GLU A 635 21.86 38.47 -7.42
C GLU A 635 20.46 39.06 -7.56
N TRP A 636 19.47 38.52 -6.87
CA TRP A 636 18.10 39.04 -6.84
C TRP A 636 18.06 40.50 -6.40
N ASN A 637 18.76 40.85 -5.33
CA ASN A 637 18.79 42.21 -4.80
C ASN A 637 19.50 43.18 -5.73
N GLU A 638 20.57 42.78 -6.40
CA GLU A 638 21.28 43.60 -7.38
C GLU A 638 20.40 43.89 -8.57
N ILE A 639 19.77 42.88 -9.16
CA ILE A 639 18.88 43.03 -10.30
C ILE A 639 17.60 43.79 -9.94
N SER A 640 17.06 43.58 -8.72
CA SER A 640 15.92 44.33 -8.23
C SER A 640 16.19 45.85 -8.18
N LYS A 641 17.41 46.27 -7.82
CA LYS A 641 17.81 47.72 -7.85
C LYS A 641 17.89 48.23 -9.27
N GLU A 642 18.42 47.44 -10.20
CA GLU A 642 18.45 47.79 -11.62
C GLU A 642 17.02 47.94 -12.18
N TYR A 643 16.16 46.98 -11.93
CA TYR A 643 14.76 47.06 -12.33
C TYR A 643 14.04 48.28 -11.77
N ALA A 644 14.24 48.62 -10.49
CA ALA A 644 13.63 49.79 -9.88
C ALA A 644 14.06 51.10 -10.57
N GLN A 645 15.31 51.18 -11.03
CA GLN A 645 15.79 52.35 -11.80
C GLN A 645 15.14 52.41 -13.20
N ILE A 646 15.07 51.29 -13.92
CA ILE A 646 14.44 51.19 -15.23
C ILE A 646 12.95 51.53 -15.12
N LYS A 647 12.25 50.93 -14.18
CA LYS A 647 10.85 51.17 -13.87
C LYS A 647 10.56 52.68 -13.65
N THR A 648 11.37 53.31 -12.77
CA THR A 648 11.20 54.77 -12.50
C THR A 648 11.36 55.59 -13.76
N ARG A 649 12.29 55.26 -14.66
CA ARG A 649 12.47 55.94 -15.95
C ARG A 649 11.26 55.73 -16.84
N VAL A 650 10.74 54.52 -17.01
CA VAL A 650 9.57 54.21 -17.83
C VAL A 650 8.32 54.93 -17.30
N GLU A 651 8.06 54.87 -15.98
CA GLU A 651 6.95 55.60 -15.36
C GLU A 651 7.03 57.12 -15.62
N ASN A 652 8.24 57.68 -15.60
CA ASN A 652 8.43 59.06 -15.89
C ASN A 652 8.28 59.39 -17.38
N LEU A 653 8.70 58.52 -18.31
CA LEU A 653 8.46 58.68 -19.75
C LEU A 653 6.96 58.65 -20.05
N VAL A 654 6.21 57.70 -19.49
CA VAL A 654 4.75 57.63 -19.64
C VAL A 654 4.09 58.91 -19.07
N ALA A 655 4.49 59.35 -17.88
CA ALA A 655 3.93 60.57 -17.26
C ALA A 655 4.22 61.85 -18.05
N VAL A 656 5.34 61.94 -18.76
CA VAL A 656 5.66 63.05 -19.67
C VAL A 656 4.80 62.97 -20.92
N LYS A 657 4.67 61.81 -21.54
CA LYS A 657 3.81 61.56 -22.69
C LYS A 657 2.35 61.96 -22.43
N GLU A 658 1.84 61.56 -21.28
CA GLU A 658 0.47 61.88 -20.84
C GLU A 658 0.28 63.35 -20.40
N GLY A 659 1.32 64.11 -20.40
CA GLY A 659 1.26 65.55 -19.96
C GLY A 659 1.13 65.76 -18.44
N LYS A 660 1.25 64.66 -17.66
CA LYS A 660 1.14 64.69 -16.18
C LYS A 660 2.35 65.33 -15.49
N LYS A 661 3.52 65.21 -16.13
CA LYS A 661 4.79 65.76 -15.60
C LYS A 661 5.58 66.49 -16.70
N LYS A 662 6.45 67.41 -16.28
CA LYS A 662 7.36 68.12 -17.22
C LYS A 662 8.75 67.40 -17.14
N ARG A 663 9.31 67.05 -18.29
CA ARG A 663 10.60 66.36 -18.42
C ARG A 663 11.74 67.06 -17.67
N ARG A 664 11.84 68.47 -17.73
CA ARG A 664 12.87 69.24 -17.01
C ARG A 664 12.92 68.94 -15.46
N GLY A 665 11.81 68.53 -14.90
CA GLY A 665 11.69 68.23 -13.45
C GLY A 665 11.96 66.79 -13.08
N LEU A 666 12.40 65.95 -14.02
CA LEU A 666 12.59 64.52 -13.86
C LEU A 666 14.06 64.14 -14.14
N PRO A 667 14.96 64.21 -13.14
CA PRO A 667 16.39 63.96 -13.34
C PRO A 667 16.70 62.62 -13.99
N SER A 668 15.88 61.58 -13.75
CA SER A 668 16.06 60.21 -14.27
C SER A 668 15.95 60.09 -15.80
N ILE A 669 15.29 61.05 -16.47
CA ILE A 669 15.04 61.07 -17.92
C ILE A 669 15.39 62.41 -18.59
N LYS A 670 15.77 63.44 -17.84
CA LYS A 670 15.95 64.79 -18.28
C LYS A 670 16.88 64.92 -19.51
N ASP A 671 18.02 64.24 -19.44
CA ASP A 671 19.10 64.37 -20.40
C ASP A 671 19.21 63.12 -21.34
N LEU A 672 18.16 62.30 -21.42
CA LEU A 672 18.12 61.14 -22.31
C LEU A 672 17.85 61.53 -23.75
N THR A 673 18.56 60.90 -24.67
CA THR A 673 18.25 60.97 -26.10
C THR A 673 17.11 60.00 -26.43
N GLU A 674 16.44 60.18 -27.56
CA GLU A 674 15.37 59.31 -28.03
C GLU A 674 15.83 57.86 -28.18
N SER A 675 17.07 57.61 -28.61
CA SER A 675 17.66 56.27 -28.69
C SER A 675 17.88 55.65 -27.32
N GLN A 676 18.28 56.44 -26.30
CA GLN A 676 18.44 55.94 -24.95
C GLN A 676 17.09 55.64 -24.29
N GLU A 677 16.07 56.40 -24.59
CA GLU A 677 14.69 56.10 -24.15
C GLU A 677 14.20 54.81 -24.78
N ARG A 678 14.50 54.63 -26.07
CA ARG A 678 14.19 53.38 -26.77
C ARG A 678 14.84 52.19 -26.11
N GLU A 679 16.11 52.26 -25.82
CA GLU A 679 16.83 51.18 -25.13
C GLU A 679 16.23 50.84 -23.76
N ILE A 680 15.78 51.85 -23.00
CA ILE A 680 15.11 51.65 -21.71
C ILE A 680 13.77 50.95 -21.91
N LEU A 681 12.96 51.40 -22.90
CA LEU A 681 11.66 50.79 -23.19
C LEU A 681 11.81 49.36 -23.71
N ASP A 682 12.75 49.12 -24.59
CA ASP A 682 13.02 47.78 -25.13
C ASP A 682 13.46 46.83 -24.04
N ASN A 683 14.35 47.24 -23.14
CA ASN A 683 14.77 46.44 -22.00
C ASN A 683 13.60 46.16 -21.01
N PHE A 684 12.76 47.16 -20.76
CA PHE A 684 11.61 47.01 -19.87
C PHE A 684 10.53 46.09 -20.43
N LEU A 685 10.32 46.14 -21.74
CA LEU A 685 9.28 45.40 -22.47
C LEU A 685 9.79 44.14 -23.17
N LYS A 686 11.07 43.74 -22.96
CA LYS A 686 11.74 42.71 -23.72
C LYS A 686 10.96 41.39 -23.89
N ALA A 687 10.11 41.00 -22.90
CA ALA A 687 9.28 39.77 -22.94
C ALA A 687 8.07 39.90 -23.89
N TYR A 688 7.72 41.11 -24.33
CA TYR A 688 6.49 41.40 -25.11
C TYR A 688 6.78 41.86 -26.52
N LEU A 689 8.01 42.35 -26.79
CA LEU A 689 8.38 42.95 -28.08
C LEU A 689 8.31 41.92 -29.21
N GLN A 690 7.87 42.40 -30.37
CA GLN A 690 7.80 41.70 -31.65
C GLN A 690 8.78 42.32 -32.66
N ASP A 691 9.23 41.53 -33.63
CA ASP A 691 10.19 42.03 -34.67
C ASP A 691 9.77 43.34 -35.36
N LYS A 692 8.48 43.50 -35.57
CA LYS A 692 7.89 44.71 -36.22
C LYS A 692 7.91 45.96 -35.31
N ASP A 693 8.18 45.87 -34.06
CA ASP A 693 8.15 46.95 -33.10
C ASP A 693 9.36 47.87 -33.23
N SER A 694 10.41 47.40 -33.91
CA SER A 694 11.56 48.22 -34.28
C SER A 694 11.23 49.45 -35.15
N GLU A 695 10.09 49.40 -35.87
CA GLU A 695 9.62 50.51 -36.73
C GLU A 695 8.75 51.55 -35.98
N LEU A 696 8.31 51.24 -34.75
CA LEU A 696 7.47 52.13 -33.95
C LEU A 696 8.29 53.22 -33.28
N THR A 697 7.73 54.42 -33.17
CA THR A 697 8.26 55.46 -32.30
C THR A 697 8.12 55.11 -30.82
N ASN A 698 8.88 55.77 -29.94
CA ASN A 698 8.77 55.53 -28.51
C ASN A 698 7.36 55.77 -27.94
N GLU A 699 6.63 56.78 -28.51
CA GLU A 699 5.26 57.04 -28.10
C GLU A 699 4.29 55.96 -28.57
N GLU A 700 4.40 55.51 -29.82
CA GLU A 700 3.61 54.41 -30.36
C GLU A 700 3.87 53.08 -29.62
N LEU A 701 5.11 52.84 -29.22
CA LEU A 701 5.49 51.67 -28.43
C LEU A 701 4.84 51.71 -27.05
N MET A 702 4.88 52.84 -26.37
CA MET A 702 4.22 53.02 -25.07
C MET A 702 2.68 52.91 -25.17
N ASP A 703 2.07 53.33 -26.29
CA ASP A 703 0.63 53.16 -26.51
C ASP A 703 0.26 51.72 -26.77
N LYS A 704 1.03 51.07 -27.62
CA LYS A 704 0.81 49.66 -27.96
C LYS A 704 0.88 48.74 -26.71
N TYR A 705 1.82 49.00 -25.81
CA TYR A 705 2.10 48.18 -24.62
C TYR A 705 1.68 48.85 -23.31
N ALA A 706 0.66 49.73 -23.34
CA ALA A 706 0.24 50.46 -22.16
C ALA A 706 -0.25 49.55 -21.02
N GLU A 707 -0.95 48.46 -21.33
CA GLU A 707 -1.45 47.51 -20.36
C GLU A 707 -0.30 46.70 -19.73
N GLU A 708 0.67 46.28 -20.54
CA GLU A 708 1.86 45.56 -20.11
C GLU A 708 2.74 46.44 -19.21
N ILE A 709 2.95 47.72 -19.59
CA ILE A 709 3.69 48.67 -18.78
C ILE A 709 3.00 48.89 -17.44
N ASP A 710 1.68 49.07 -17.41
CA ASP A 710 0.94 49.21 -16.15
C ASP A 710 1.06 47.94 -15.29
N SER A 711 0.93 46.78 -15.91
CA SER A 711 1.11 45.48 -15.22
C SER A 711 2.51 45.31 -14.65
N LEU A 712 3.55 45.63 -15.43
CA LEU A 712 4.95 45.53 -14.97
C LEU A 712 5.27 46.51 -13.84
N CYS A 713 4.61 47.67 -13.83
CA CYS A 713 4.80 48.71 -12.80
C CYS A 713 4.06 48.39 -11.49
N LYS A 714 3.06 47.52 -11.50
CA LYS A 714 2.31 47.16 -10.30
C LYS A 714 3.14 46.33 -9.32
N HIS A 715 2.96 46.63 -8.03
CA HIS A 715 3.51 45.83 -6.96
C HIS A 715 2.61 44.60 -6.66
N ASP A 716 3.19 43.41 -6.59
CA ASP A 716 2.56 42.26 -6.01
C ASP A 716 2.88 42.24 -4.50
N LYS A 717 1.93 42.67 -3.68
CA LYS A 717 2.11 42.78 -2.22
C LYS A 717 2.42 41.45 -1.54
N ASP A 718 1.92 40.37 -2.09
CA ASP A 718 2.16 39.03 -1.52
C ASP A 718 3.58 38.58 -1.79
N LEU A 719 4.14 38.94 -2.95
CA LEU A 719 5.51 38.58 -3.31
C LEU A 719 6.55 39.56 -2.77
N GLU A 720 6.13 40.82 -2.49
CA GLU A 720 7.00 41.86 -1.94
C GLU A 720 7.63 41.44 -0.61
N LYS A 721 6.87 40.77 0.25
CA LYS A 721 7.34 40.34 1.56
C LYS A 721 8.50 39.36 1.49
N GLU A 722 8.48 38.45 0.50
CA GLU A 722 9.50 37.39 0.38
C GLU A 722 10.60 37.73 -0.64
N PHE A 723 10.22 38.37 -1.75
CA PHE A 723 11.13 38.59 -2.90
C PHE A 723 11.46 40.06 -3.13
N GLY A 724 11.01 41.01 -2.27
CA GLY A 724 11.19 42.40 -2.42
C GLY A 724 10.14 43.07 -3.33
N PHE A 725 10.27 44.38 -3.51
CA PHE A 725 9.27 45.23 -4.15
C PHE A 725 9.32 45.28 -5.69
N ALA A 726 10.28 44.62 -6.30
CA ALA A 726 10.42 44.58 -7.74
C ALA A 726 9.40 43.67 -8.40
N ASN A 727 9.10 43.88 -9.68
CA ASN A 727 8.36 42.97 -10.51
C ASN A 727 9.13 41.65 -10.59
N THR A 728 8.55 40.62 -10.02
CA THR A 728 9.27 39.40 -9.79
C THR A 728 9.62 38.63 -11.06
N TRP A 729 8.82 38.75 -12.14
CA TRP A 729 9.13 38.01 -13.37
C TRP A 729 10.26 38.65 -14.16
N TRP A 730 10.31 39.97 -14.24
CA TRP A 730 11.42 40.66 -14.91
C TRP A 730 12.74 40.37 -14.16
N VAL A 731 12.71 40.48 -12.83
CA VAL A 731 13.88 40.20 -11.99
C VAL A 731 14.30 38.73 -12.08
N PHE A 732 13.32 37.83 -12.01
CA PHE A 732 13.56 36.37 -12.12
C PHE A 732 14.25 36.03 -13.44
N GLU A 733 13.78 36.57 -14.57
CA GLU A 733 14.36 36.29 -15.88
C GLU A 733 15.83 36.70 -15.96
N GLU A 734 16.21 37.84 -15.41
CA GLU A 734 17.60 38.29 -15.37
C GLU A 734 18.45 37.51 -14.38
N VAL A 735 17.90 37.18 -13.24
CA VAL A 735 18.58 36.27 -12.27
C VAL A 735 18.82 34.87 -12.89
N ALA A 736 17.83 34.35 -13.60
CA ALA A 736 17.93 33.06 -14.26
C ALA A 736 19.02 33.01 -15.32
N LYS A 737 19.27 34.11 -16.03
CA LYS A 737 20.37 34.22 -16.99
C LYS A 737 21.75 34.22 -16.32
N LYS A 738 21.86 34.71 -15.07
CA LYS A 738 23.11 34.75 -14.33
C LYS A 738 23.38 33.45 -13.55
N ILE A 739 22.33 32.81 -13.04
CA ILE A 739 22.38 31.57 -12.28
C ILE A 739 21.76 30.47 -13.14
N GLU A 740 22.39 30.18 -14.25
CA GLU A 740 21.93 29.18 -15.21
C GLU A 740 22.34 27.78 -14.80
N TYR A 741 21.39 26.82 -14.86
CA TYR A 741 21.65 25.40 -14.74
C TYR A 741 20.64 24.61 -15.57
N PRO A 742 21.01 23.41 -16.08
CA PRO A 742 20.11 22.64 -16.95
C PRO A 742 18.94 22.06 -16.14
N ILE A 743 17.74 22.15 -16.70
CA ILE A 743 16.53 21.47 -16.20
C ILE A 743 16.08 20.49 -17.28
N PHE A 744 16.01 19.20 -16.93
CA PHE A 744 15.47 18.20 -17.84
C PHE A 744 13.95 18.26 -17.85
N MET A 745 13.35 18.26 -19.05
CA MET A 745 11.90 18.25 -19.20
C MET A 745 11.47 17.16 -20.17
N ALA A 746 10.42 16.42 -19.80
CA ALA A 746 9.83 15.38 -20.62
C ALA A 746 8.32 15.31 -20.45
N GLU A 747 7.64 14.89 -21.51
CA GLU A 747 6.24 14.47 -21.47
C GLU A 747 6.16 13.01 -21.92
N VAL A 748 5.37 12.20 -21.23
CA VAL A 748 5.20 10.76 -21.51
C VAL A 748 3.75 10.44 -21.84
N ASP A 749 3.56 9.53 -22.79
CA ASP A 749 2.25 9.03 -23.21
C ASP A 749 1.85 7.75 -22.49
N ASN A 750 2.82 6.92 -22.11
CA ASN A 750 2.60 5.62 -21.53
C ASN A 750 3.43 5.42 -20.25
N ILE A 751 2.81 4.86 -19.23
CA ILE A 751 3.41 4.69 -17.89
C ILE A 751 3.38 3.23 -17.40
N GLY A 752 3.27 2.27 -18.35
CA GLY A 752 3.22 0.85 -18.04
C GLY A 752 1.83 0.32 -17.73
N TYR A 753 0.85 1.19 -17.51
CA TYR A 753 -0.53 0.81 -17.20
C TYR A 753 -1.56 1.83 -17.67
N LYS A 754 -2.80 1.35 -17.82
CA LYS A 754 -3.99 2.20 -18.03
C LYS A 754 -5.11 1.74 -17.12
N ARG A 755 -5.57 2.62 -16.26
CA ARG A 755 -6.67 2.36 -15.34
C ARG A 755 -8.03 2.83 -15.89
N SER A 756 -9.07 2.09 -15.52
CA SER A 756 -10.46 2.43 -15.77
C SER A 756 -11.33 1.91 -14.62
N LYS A 757 -12.63 2.25 -14.62
CA LYS A 757 -13.59 1.65 -13.66
C LYS A 757 -13.70 0.12 -13.75
N ARG A 758 -13.24 -0.48 -14.85
CA ARG A 758 -13.30 -1.95 -15.10
C ARG A 758 -11.99 -2.67 -14.77
N GLY A 759 -11.03 -1.98 -14.14
CA GLY A 759 -9.72 -2.53 -13.80
C GLY A 759 -8.56 -1.89 -14.57
N GLU A 760 -7.40 -2.50 -14.45
CA GLU A 760 -6.13 -2.05 -15.00
C GLU A 760 -5.72 -2.94 -16.19
N LYS A 761 -5.09 -2.32 -17.19
CA LYS A 761 -4.53 -3.02 -18.36
C LYS A 761 -3.07 -2.63 -18.55
N PRO A 762 -2.17 -3.58 -18.86
CA PRO A 762 -0.78 -3.29 -19.21
C PRO A 762 -0.70 -2.39 -20.44
N GLN A 763 0.32 -1.52 -20.46
CA GLN A 763 0.70 -0.65 -21.58
C GLN A 763 2.22 -0.58 -21.69
N PRO A 764 2.78 -0.06 -22.81
CA PRO A 764 4.20 0.32 -22.87
C PRO A 764 4.56 1.26 -21.71
N ASN A 765 5.82 1.28 -21.34
CA ASN A 765 6.33 2.12 -20.26
C ASN A 765 7.44 3.04 -20.78
N ASP A 766 7.11 4.31 -21.01
CA ASP A 766 8.06 5.33 -21.47
C ASP A 766 8.92 5.87 -20.31
N LEU A 767 8.55 5.56 -19.07
CA LEU A 767 9.27 6.03 -17.87
C LEU A 767 10.59 5.28 -17.67
N TYR A 768 10.56 3.94 -17.74
CA TYR A 768 11.73 3.09 -17.51
C TYR A 768 11.58 1.71 -18.13
N ARG A 769 12.72 1.03 -18.36
CA ARG A 769 12.81 -0.37 -18.83
C ARG A 769 12.92 -1.31 -17.63
N GLU A 770 12.19 -2.42 -17.69
CA GLU A 770 12.22 -3.47 -16.66
C GLU A 770 12.28 -4.86 -17.31
N VAL A 771 13.15 -5.73 -16.80
CA VAL A 771 13.27 -7.13 -17.24
C VAL A 771 13.36 -8.04 -16.02
N GLY A 772 12.45 -9.01 -15.95
CA GLY A 772 12.41 -9.95 -14.82
C GLY A 772 12.28 -9.28 -13.45
N GLY A 773 11.48 -8.20 -13.34
CA GLY A 773 11.29 -7.44 -12.11
C GLY A 773 12.45 -6.51 -11.75
N LYS A 774 13.49 -6.40 -12.60
CA LYS A 774 14.64 -5.51 -12.38
C LYS A 774 14.62 -4.33 -13.32
N VAL A 775 14.59 -3.13 -12.78
CA VAL A 775 14.75 -1.89 -13.57
C VAL A 775 16.18 -1.81 -14.11
N LEU A 776 16.28 -1.56 -15.42
CA LEU A 776 17.56 -1.40 -16.10
C LEU A 776 18.01 0.05 -15.99
N VAL A 777 19.23 0.27 -15.52
CA VAL A 777 19.83 1.59 -15.33
C VAL A 777 21.32 1.56 -15.66
N ASP A 778 21.85 2.68 -16.12
CA ASP A 778 23.28 2.92 -16.35
C ASP A 778 23.95 1.88 -17.31
N ASP A 779 23.17 1.34 -18.26
CA ASP A 779 23.59 0.32 -19.24
C ASP A 779 23.99 0.91 -20.62
N GLY A 780 23.98 2.25 -20.73
CA GLY A 780 24.34 2.98 -21.96
C GLY A 780 23.21 3.09 -22.99
N VAL A 781 22.04 2.51 -22.71
CA VAL A 781 20.87 2.62 -23.60
C VAL A 781 20.07 3.89 -23.27
N LYS A 782 19.51 4.53 -24.30
CA LYS A 782 18.76 5.79 -24.22
C LYS A 782 17.39 5.64 -24.91
N GLU A 783 16.45 4.99 -24.23
CA GLU A 783 15.13 4.69 -24.77
C GLU A 783 14.00 5.28 -23.94
N THR A 784 14.21 5.47 -22.62
CA THR A 784 13.19 5.94 -21.69
C THR A 784 13.62 7.18 -20.95
N VAL A 785 12.65 7.87 -20.34
CA VAL A 785 12.91 9.10 -19.58
C VAL A 785 13.94 8.88 -18.46
N LEU A 786 13.90 7.71 -17.81
CA LEU A 786 14.85 7.40 -16.74
C LEU A 786 16.31 7.37 -17.23
N ASP A 787 16.54 6.87 -18.44
CA ASP A 787 17.90 6.77 -19.01
C ASP A 787 18.58 8.15 -19.11
N TYR A 788 17.80 9.22 -19.30
CA TYR A 788 18.31 10.61 -19.34
C TYR A 788 18.40 11.21 -17.94
N ILE A 789 17.40 10.98 -17.07
CA ILE A 789 17.40 11.52 -15.70
C ILE A 789 18.58 10.95 -14.89
N ARG A 790 18.98 9.72 -15.16
CA ARG A 790 20.14 9.09 -14.51
C ARG A 790 21.49 9.78 -14.76
N GLU A 791 21.59 10.62 -15.80
CA GLU A 791 22.79 11.41 -16.08
C GLU A 791 22.85 12.74 -15.31
N ILE A 792 21.75 13.17 -14.74
CA ILE A 792 21.68 14.40 -13.97
C ILE A 792 22.54 14.25 -12.70
N GLN A 793 23.39 15.24 -12.46
CA GLN A 793 24.14 15.31 -11.21
C GLN A 793 23.28 15.94 -10.09
N TRP A 794 23.36 15.33 -8.95
CA TRP A 794 22.64 15.75 -7.74
C TRP A 794 23.57 16.51 -6.80
#